data_119ac52bcb7d67421310b61fe9e17535
#
_entry.id   119ac52bcb7d67421310b61fe9e17535
#
_cell.length_a   1.000
_cell.length_b   1.000
_cell.length_c   1.000
_cell.angle_alpha   90.00
_cell.angle_beta   90.00
_cell.angle_gamma   90.00
#
_symmetry.space_group_name_H-M   'P 1'
#
loop_
_entity.id
_entity.type
_entity.pdbx_description
1 polymer ?
#
loop_
_entity_poly.entity_id
_entity_poly.type
_entity_poly.pdbx_seq_one_letter_code
_entity_poly.pdbx_strand_id
1 'polypeptide(L)'
;MKTTRRAAAVATAAAVIVTLGAGLFPSSAVAAGSAPVPKDPADAVQGVNTEHNIPGPLTAKVDAEKKAATEQLLNGTAQVEQHNGSTSVKLGKDKYVELARERTDKIFTILVDFGDQVDNTTKTADGKVKYGGEAGPKHNEIEAPDRATNNSTAWQADYNQQHYQDLYFSKDKPSLKTFYEKQSSGRYSVDGVVSDWVRVPWNEARYGSDYCGSNVCASAQDLIRDAVDIWYKDQLAKGQTEAQIKATLAQYDQWDRYGSHHDGNFNQPDGYIDHFQIVHAGEDKSAGGGKQGSKALWAHRSYVYGNLTGQAGPDGNKLGGVQVGNTGLWIGDYTMQPENGGLGVFAHEYGHDLGLPDLYDTAGKGIDNSVGFWSLMSSGSWLGEGKDSIGDMPNDLDAWSKYQLGWLKVDRAKAGTESTHHIGPVEYNSNLPQALIVDLPKKSITTDINKPFGGSSEWWSGSADNLNVSLTRDIDLTGKTKAGINAKAWYELEPDFDYAFGEVSTDGGKTWTVVDGTWNGAALPKENGRPALSGLTAAWGDLSFNLDAYAGKKIQFRYHNTTDGGLHYRGFAVDNVAVVADGVTLFSDDVEHGDNGWTAAGFTRFGGSYTKDYAQYYIAENKQYVSFDQTLKTGPYNFGSAAKPNWVEHYSYQPGLLIWYWDESQTDNNVSAHPGHGLVLPVDSHPAPMKWSDGTLMRPRMQGFDSTFGSRRVPALTLHKADVETVIPKSKGVDEFNDLKSWWSKDDQYAGVDVPKTGTSIEVENESANYLETWIRVRPVDN
;
A
#
# COMPACT_ATOMS: atom_id res chain seq x y z
N MET A 1 -74.50 -1.39 9.60
CA MET A 1 -74.62 -1.83 11.03
C MET A 1 -73.26 -2.26 11.54
N LYS A 2 -72.82 -1.54 12.58
CA LYS A 2 -71.70 -1.81 13.47
C LYS A 2 -70.26 -1.83 12.86
N THR A 3 -69.68 -0.67 12.90
CA THR A 3 -68.27 -0.32 13.06
C THR A 3 -67.60 -1.05 14.25
N THR A 4 -66.38 -1.52 14.06
CA THR A 4 -65.40 -1.61 15.13
C THR A 4 -64.02 -1.18 14.62
N ARG A 5 -63.59 -0.06 15.13
CA ARG A 5 -62.23 0.48 15.05
C ARG A 5 -61.29 -0.40 15.87
N ARG A 6 -60.13 -0.75 15.32
CA ARG A 6 -58.98 -1.15 16.11
C ARG A 6 -57.89 -0.10 15.96
N ALA A 7 -57.47 0.40 17.10
CA ALA A 7 -56.42 1.41 17.27
C ALA A 7 -55.05 0.80 16.92
N ALA A 8 -54.26 1.55 16.17
CA ALA A 8 -52.85 1.26 15.96
C ALA A 8 -52.07 1.83 17.15
N ALA A 9 -51.35 0.96 17.83
CA ALA A 9 -50.37 1.37 18.84
C ALA A 9 -49.09 1.79 18.11
N VAL A 10 -48.76 3.07 18.23
CA VAL A 10 -47.46 3.64 17.80
C VAL A 10 -46.46 3.27 18.90
N ALA A 11 -45.53 2.37 18.57
CA ALA A 11 -44.34 2.14 19.39
C ALA A 11 -43.30 3.18 19.03
N THR A 12 -43.12 4.14 19.91
CA THR A 12 -42.00 5.10 19.85
C THR A 12 -40.73 4.36 20.25
N ALA A 13 -39.89 4.04 19.28
CA ALA A 13 -38.51 3.64 19.52
C ALA A 13 -37.72 4.88 19.90
N ALA A 14 -37.35 4.99 21.17
CA ALA A 14 -36.37 5.98 21.62
C ALA A 14 -35.00 5.61 21.08
N ALA A 15 -34.50 6.41 20.14
CA ALA A 15 -33.11 6.33 19.74
C ALA A 15 -32.23 6.85 20.90
N VAL A 16 -31.54 5.92 21.54
CA VAL A 16 -30.45 6.27 22.47
C VAL A 16 -29.28 6.72 21.62
N ILE A 17 -29.07 8.01 21.55
CA ILE A 17 -27.83 8.59 21.03
C ILE A 17 -26.75 8.31 22.08
N VAL A 18 -25.95 7.31 21.86
CA VAL A 18 -24.69 7.14 22.57
C VAL A 18 -23.72 8.18 22.01
N THR A 19 -23.58 9.29 22.72
CA THR A 19 -22.46 10.22 22.50
C THR A 19 -21.18 9.49 22.91
N LEU A 20 -20.45 8.96 21.95
CA LEU A 20 -19.06 8.55 22.12
C LEU A 20 -18.28 9.81 22.52
N GLY A 21 -17.86 9.85 23.77
CA GLY A 21 -16.93 10.85 24.28
C GLY A 21 -15.61 10.70 23.56
N ALA A 22 -15.36 11.56 22.57
CA ALA A 22 -14.06 11.72 21.98
C ALA A 22 -13.08 12.11 23.09
N GLY A 23 -12.14 11.21 23.38
CA GLY A 23 -10.97 11.53 24.19
C GLY A 23 -10.26 12.70 23.52
N LEU A 24 -10.03 13.76 24.27
CA LEU A 24 -9.32 14.95 23.86
C LEU A 24 -7.87 14.60 23.52
N PHE A 25 -7.62 14.30 22.24
CA PHE A 25 -6.34 14.69 21.68
C PHE A 25 -6.28 16.23 21.73
N PRO A 26 -5.12 16.85 22.03
CA PRO A 26 -5.01 18.28 21.84
C PRO A 26 -5.31 18.52 20.36
N SER A 27 -6.52 18.96 20.08
CA SER A 27 -6.92 19.40 18.76
C SER A 27 -6.04 20.59 18.42
N SER A 28 -5.05 20.36 17.55
CA SER A 28 -4.66 21.43 16.65
C SER A 28 -5.97 21.95 16.08
N ALA A 29 -6.28 23.21 16.31
CA ALA A 29 -7.56 23.81 15.96
C ALA A 29 -7.94 23.38 14.54
N VAL A 30 -9.05 22.66 14.40
CA VAL A 30 -9.67 22.44 13.10
C VAL A 30 -9.99 23.83 12.58
N ALA A 31 -9.19 24.29 11.63
CA ALA A 31 -9.51 25.49 10.88
C ALA A 31 -10.90 25.27 10.28
N ALA A 32 -11.75 26.28 10.40
CA ALA A 32 -13.09 26.28 9.82
C ALA A 32 -13.03 25.76 8.39
N GLY A 33 -13.86 24.77 8.09
CA GLY A 33 -13.79 23.97 6.89
C GLY A 33 -13.52 24.78 5.65
N SER A 34 -12.42 24.45 4.97
CA SER A 34 -12.24 24.83 3.57
C SER A 34 -13.45 24.30 2.81
N ALA A 35 -14.08 25.15 2.00
CA ALA A 35 -15.16 24.73 1.13
C ALA A 35 -14.68 23.49 0.34
N PRO A 36 -15.53 22.46 0.12
CA PRO A 36 -15.14 21.30 -0.64
C PRO A 36 -14.59 21.77 -1.98
N VAL A 37 -13.39 21.28 -2.34
CA VAL A 37 -12.79 21.53 -3.66
C VAL A 37 -13.86 21.12 -4.68
N PRO A 38 -14.29 22.01 -5.59
CA PRO A 38 -15.25 21.61 -6.62
C PRO A 38 -14.68 20.43 -7.37
N LYS A 39 -15.47 19.36 -7.53
CA LYS A 39 -15.07 18.23 -8.39
C LYS A 39 -14.86 18.77 -9.80
N ASP A 40 -13.64 18.63 -10.29
CA ASP A 40 -13.33 18.90 -11.69
C ASP A 40 -14.15 17.91 -12.54
N PRO A 41 -14.74 18.31 -13.69
CA PRO A 41 -15.33 17.37 -14.63
C PRO A 41 -14.39 16.23 -15.03
N ALA A 42 -13.06 16.44 -14.97
CA ALA A 42 -12.04 15.42 -15.14
C ALA A 42 -12.08 14.32 -14.07
N ASP A 43 -12.55 14.59 -12.86
CA ASP A 43 -12.68 13.55 -11.82
C ASP A 43 -13.73 12.50 -12.18
N ALA A 44 -14.66 12.81 -13.05
CA ALA A 44 -15.65 11.88 -13.58
C ALA A 44 -15.05 10.92 -14.64
N VAL A 45 -13.96 11.33 -15.30
CA VAL A 45 -13.29 10.56 -16.37
C VAL A 45 -12.14 9.73 -15.83
N GLN A 46 -11.47 10.16 -14.74
CA GLN A 46 -10.32 9.46 -14.17
C GLN A 46 -10.66 8.49 -13.02
N GLY A 47 -11.93 8.31 -12.69
CA GLY A 47 -12.32 7.52 -11.51
C GLY A 47 -11.84 8.13 -10.19
N VAL A 48 -12.27 7.55 -9.10
CA VAL A 48 -11.76 7.88 -7.76
C VAL A 48 -10.43 7.14 -7.61
N ASN A 49 -9.34 7.85 -7.28
CA ASN A 49 -8.06 7.22 -6.96
C ASN A 49 -8.27 6.16 -5.87
N THR A 50 -8.00 4.92 -6.19
CA THR A 50 -8.06 3.78 -5.28
C THR A 50 -6.79 2.97 -5.46
N GLU A 51 -6.43 2.21 -4.46
CA GLU A 51 -5.24 1.38 -4.49
C GLU A 51 -5.29 0.36 -5.64
N HIS A 52 -4.26 0.34 -6.47
CA HIS A 52 -4.07 -0.64 -7.54
C HIS A 52 -3.30 -1.87 -7.08
N ASN A 53 -2.51 -1.76 -6.02
CA ASN A 53 -1.75 -2.85 -5.44
C ASN A 53 -2.53 -3.49 -4.29
N ILE A 54 -3.38 -4.46 -4.59
CA ILE A 54 -4.19 -5.15 -3.59
C ILE A 54 -3.33 -6.19 -2.86
N PRO A 55 -3.18 -6.09 -1.52
CA PRO A 55 -2.30 -6.96 -0.75
C PRO A 55 -2.59 -8.45 -0.92
N GLY A 56 -1.53 -9.24 -1.06
CA GLY A 56 -1.55 -10.69 -1.04
C GLY A 56 -1.27 -11.24 0.38
N PRO A 57 -1.26 -12.56 0.56
CA PRO A 57 -1.14 -13.20 1.89
C PRO A 57 0.17 -12.91 2.62
N LEU A 58 1.24 -12.54 1.91
CA LEU A 58 2.54 -12.26 2.50
C LEU A 58 3.03 -10.81 2.29
N THR A 59 2.22 -9.93 1.71
CA THR A 59 2.61 -8.55 1.40
C THR A 59 3.10 -7.81 2.65
N ALA A 60 2.32 -7.77 3.72
CA ALA A 60 2.71 -7.08 4.96
C ALA A 60 4.01 -7.63 5.57
N LYS A 61 4.23 -8.96 5.50
CA LYS A 61 5.47 -9.58 5.95
C LYS A 61 6.67 -9.11 5.12
N VAL A 62 6.55 -9.16 3.81
CA VAL A 62 7.65 -8.78 2.88
C VAL A 62 7.98 -7.30 3.02
N ASP A 63 6.98 -6.44 3.14
CA ASP A 63 7.17 -4.99 3.32
C ASP A 63 7.91 -4.68 4.63
N ALA A 64 7.52 -5.33 5.74
CA ALA A 64 8.21 -5.20 7.01
C ALA A 64 9.67 -5.71 6.93
N GLU A 65 9.91 -6.81 6.23
CA GLU A 65 11.25 -7.37 6.02
C GLU A 65 12.11 -6.48 5.12
N LYS A 66 11.58 -5.96 4.02
CA LYS A 66 12.27 -4.96 3.16
C LYS A 66 12.63 -3.70 3.92
N LYS A 67 11.70 -3.18 4.74
CA LYS A 67 11.96 -2.03 5.60
C LYS A 67 13.11 -2.29 6.57
N ALA A 68 13.09 -3.42 7.29
CA ALA A 68 14.16 -3.80 8.23
C ALA A 68 15.51 -3.98 7.54
N ALA A 69 15.53 -4.55 6.33
CA ALA A 69 16.75 -4.72 5.54
C ALA A 69 17.30 -3.37 5.05
N THR A 70 16.43 -2.48 4.59
CA THR A 70 16.80 -1.13 4.19
C THR A 70 17.40 -0.35 5.36
N GLU A 71 16.80 -0.40 6.55
CA GLU A 71 17.36 0.19 7.77
C GLU A 71 18.75 -0.36 8.10
N GLN A 72 18.96 -1.67 7.97
CA GLN A 72 20.28 -2.30 8.19
C GLN A 72 21.32 -1.83 7.18
N LEU A 73 20.94 -1.69 5.91
CA LEU A 73 21.83 -1.15 4.87
C LEU A 73 22.26 0.29 5.21
N LEU A 74 21.31 1.12 5.56
CA LEU A 74 21.53 2.54 5.87
C LEU A 74 22.41 2.72 7.12
N ASN A 75 22.25 1.84 8.12
CA ASN A 75 23.06 1.83 9.32
C ASN A 75 24.43 1.13 9.15
N GLY A 76 24.71 0.53 7.98
CA GLY A 76 25.94 -0.21 7.70
C GLY A 76 26.08 -1.53 8.48
N THR A 77 24.95 -2.10 8.95
CA THR A 77 24.91 -3.37 9.73
C THR A 77 24.41 -4.55 8.91
N ALA A 78 23.96 -4.33 7.67
CA ALA A 78 23.39 -5.35 6.81
C ALA A 78 24.40 -6.46 6.47
N GLN A 79 23.95 -7.71 6.59
CA GLN A 79 24.64 -8.88 6.02
C GLN A 79 24.08 -9.13 4.62
N VAL A 80 24.81 -8.64 3.61
CA VAL A 80 24.39 -8.71 2.20
C VAL A 80 24.95 -9.99 1.57
N GLU A 81 24.08 -10.72 0.89
CA GLU A 81 24.43 -11.90 0.09
C GLU A 81 24.06 -11.65 -1.37
N GLN A 82 24.82 -12.22 -2.31
CA GLN A 82 24.57 -12.10 -3.76
C GLN A 82 24.50 -13.45 -4.44
N HIS A 83 23.43 -13.67 -5.19
CA HIS A 83 23.17 -14.91 -5.92
C HIS A 83 22.72 -14.59 -7.36
N ASN A 84 23.64 -14.65 -8.34
CA ASN A 84 23.35 -14.55 -9.78
C ASN A 84 22.38 -13.40 -10.16
N GLY A 85 22.69 -12.16 -9.75
CA GLY A 85 21.87 -10.98 -10.02
C GLY A 85 20.74 -10.74 -9.02
N SER A 86 20.65 -11.52 -7.94
CA SER A 86 19.82 -11.25 -6.79
C SER A 86 20.69 -10.77 -5.64
N THR A 87 20.30 -9.68 -4.99
CA THR A 87 20.95 -9.16 -3.77
C THR A 87 19.97 -9.30 -2.62
N SER A 88 20.34 -10.08 -1.62
CA SER A 88 19.52 -10.29 -0.42
C SER A 88 20.21 -9.83 0.85
N VAL A 89 19.41 -9.54 1.88
CA VAL A 89 19.88 -9.22 3.23
C VAL A 89 19.38 -10.27 4.20
N LYS A 90 20.32 -10.77 5.01
CA LYS A 90 20.02 -11.70 6.08
C LYS A 90 19.51 -10.92 7.32
N LEU A 91 18.24 -11.10 7.67
CA LEU A 91 17.62 -10.47 8.85
C LEU A 91 17.75 -11.30 10.12
N GLY A 92 18.00 -12.61 9.98
CA GLY A 92 18.12 -13.54 11.11
C GLY A 92 18.41 -14.96 10.66
N LYS A 93 18.30 -15.91 11.59
CA LYS A 93 18.46 -17.32 11.23
C LYS A 93 17.34 -17.71 10.25
N ASP A 94 17.72 -18.27 9.09
CA ASP A 94 16.81 -18.75 8.06
C ASP A 94 15.78 -17.68 7.59
N LYS A 95 16.15 -16.39 7.71
CA LYS A 95 15.31 -15.24 7.35
C LYS A 95 16.08 -14.28 6.45
N TYR A 96 15.65 -14.16 5.21
CA TYR A 96 16.26 -13.34 4.18
C TYR A 96 15.18 -12.54 3.44
N VAL A 97 15.59 -11.40 2.85
CA VAL A 97 14.74 -10.60 1.96
C VAL A 97 15.55 -10.15 0.75
N GLU A 98 14.99 -10.28 -0.43
CA GLU A 98 15.60 -9.77 -1.66
C GLU A 98 15.37 -8.26 -1.76
N LEU A 99 16.47 -7.51 -1.98
CA LEU A 99 16.43 -6.04 -2.14
C LEU A 99 16.66 -5.59 -3.59
N ALA A 100 17.42 -6.36 -4.36
CA ALA A 100 17.68 -6.01 -5.75
C ALA A 100 17.66 -7.27 -6.61
N ARG A 101 17.00 -7.14 -7.76
CA ARG A 101 16.91 -8.18 -8.77
C ARG A 101 17.45 -7.63 -10.09
N GLU A 102 18.54 -8.22 -10.57
CA GLU A 102 19.28 -7.79 -11.75
C GLU A 102 19.44 -8.96 -12.73
N ARG A 103 18.36 -9.29 -13.43
CA ARG A 103 18.30 -10.39 -14.41
C ARG A 103 17.18 -10.18 -15.42
N THR A 104 17.00 -11.13 -16.33
CA THR A 104 15.82 -11.17 -17.20
C THR A 104 14.79 -12.11 -16.61
N ASP A 105 13.62 -11.56 -16.27
CA ASP A 105 12.48 -12.32 -15.80
C ASP A 105 11.51 -12.63 -16.95
N LYS A 106 10.70 -13.69 -16.78
CA LYS A 106 9.76 -14.13 -17.82
C LYS A 106 8.33 -13.87 -17.41
N ILE A 107 7.59 -13.20 -18.29
CA ILE A 107 6.18 -12.88 -18.12
C ILE A 107 5.34 -13.86 -18.95
N PHE A 108 4.32 -14.46 -18.32
CA PHE A 108 3.29 -15.25 -18.98
C PHE A 108 1.99 -14.44 -19.03
N THR A 109 1.51 -14.14 -20.24
CA THR A 109 0.32 -13.27 -20.45
C THR A 109 -0.79 -14.05 -21.16
N ILE A 110 -2.02 -13.95 -20.62
CA ILE A 110 -3.25 -14.44 -21.29
C ILE A 110 -4.09 -13.26 -21.74
N LEU A 111 -4.53 -13.26 -23.02
CA LEU A 111 -5.52 -12.33 -23.55
C LEU A 111 -6.92 -12.95 -23.39
N VAL A 112 -7.90 -12.19 -22.86
CA VAL A 112 -9.23 -12.73 -22.56
C VAL A 112 -10.37 -11.90 -23.13
N ASP A 113 -11.21 -12.55 -23.94
CA ASP A 113 -12.51 -12.08 -24.41
C ASP A 113 -13.63 -12.52 -23.46
N PHE A 114 -14.73 -11.77 -23.45
CA PHE A 114 -15.94 -12.12 -22.71
C PHE A 114 -17.03 -12.70 -23.60
N GLY A 115 -17.81 -13.62 -23.01
CA GLY A 115 -18.91 -14.29 -23.68
C GLY A 115 -20.25 -13.57 -23.53
N ASP A 116 -21.28 -14.25 -24.01
CA ASP A 116 -22.63 -13.69 -24.10
C ASP A 116 -23.54 -14.10 -22.89
N GLN A 117 -23.04 -14.91 -21.94
CA GLN A 117 -23.81 -15.27 -20.75
C GLN A 117 -23.85 -14.10 -19.78
N VAL A 118 -25.06 -13.75 -19.33
CA VAL A 118 -25.31 -12.65 -18.38
C VAL A 118 -26.08 -13.17 -17.17
N ASP A 119 -25.56 -12.95 -15.97
CA ASP A 119 -26.24 -13.32 -14.71
C ASP A 119 -27.05 -12.15 -14.15
N ASN A 120 -28.33 -12.10 -14.52
CA ASN A 120 -29.31 -11.14 -13.99
C ASN A 120 -30.05 -11.69 -12.75
N THR A 121 -29.74 -12.90 -12.27
CA THR A 121 -30.50 -13.61 -11.24
C THR A 121 -29.89 -13.53 -9.86
N THR A 122 -28.57 -13.59 -9.78
CA THR A 122 -27.84 -13.48 -8.52
C THR A 122 -28.01 -12.08 -7.90
N LYS A 123 -28.39 -12.04 -6.62
CA LYS A 123 -28.66 -10.80 -5.89
C LYS A 123 -27.63 -10.59 -4.77
N THR A 124 -27.36 -9.34 -4.47
CA THR A 124 -26.68 -8.89 -3.26
C THR A 124 -27.63 -8.99 -2.04
N ALA A 125 -27.13 -8.84 -0.84
CA ALA A 125 -27.94 -8.91 0.39
C ALA A 125 -29.04 -7.84 0.43
N ASP A 126 -28.84 -6.69 -0.21
CA ASP A 126 -29.82 -5.61 -0.36
C ASP A 126 -30.78 -5.80 -1.57
N GLY A 127 -30.69 -6.95 -2.26
CA GLY A 127 -31.59 -7.36 -3.33
C GLY A 127 -31.28 -6.80 -4.73
N LYS A 128 -30.18 -6.06 -4.92
CA LYS A 128 -29.72 -5.59 -6.23
C LYS A 128 -29.17 -6.76 -7.06
N VAL A 129 -29.17 -6.61 -8.40
CA VAL A 129 -28.48 -7.56 -9.28
C VAL A 129 -26.98 -7.45 -9.05
N LYS A 130 -26.37 -8.58 -8.68
CA LYS A 130 -24.95 -8.63 -8.30
C LYS A 130 -24.03 -8.40 -9.50
N TYR A 131 -24.33 -9.01 -10.63
CA TYR A 131 -23.52 -8.97 -11.84
C TYR A 131 -24.22 -8.18 -12.97
N GLY A 132 -25.09 -8.82 -13.75
CA GLY A 132 -25.85 -8.18 -14.83
C GLY A 132 -24.95 -7.68 -15.97
N GLY A 133 -25.14 -6.44 -16.42
CA GLY A 133 -24.37 -5.83 -17.53
C GLY A 133 -24.82 -6.29 -18.92
N GLU A 134 -24.05 -5.88 -19.93
CA GLU A 134 -24.23 -6.29 -21.31
C GLU A 134 -23.39 -7.52 -21.67
N ALA A 135 -23.67 -8.22 -22.76
CA ALA A 135 -22.85 -9.29 -23.31
C ALA A 135 -21.48 -8.76 -23.77
N GLY A 136 -20.46 -9.61 -23.73
CA GLY A 136 -19.10 -9.22 -24.10
C GLY A 136 -18.38 -8.40 -23.03
N PRO A 137 -17.46 -7.48 -23.39
CA PRO A 137 -17.00 -7.18 -24.75
C PRO A 137 -16.08 -8.25 -25.35
N LYS A 138 -15.91 -8.21 -26.65
CA LYS A 138 -14.85 -8.90 -27.40
C LYS A 138 -13.79 -7.88 -27.77
N HIS A 139 -12.56 -8.32 -27.99
CA HIS A 139 -11.52 -7.42 -28.47
C HIS A 139 -11.89 -6.80 -29.81
N ASN A 140 -11.38 -5.62 -30.08
CA ASN A 140 -11.69 -4.79 -31.24
C ASN A 140 -13.15 -4.26 -31.29
N GLU A 141 -13.86 -4.23 -30.17
CA GLU A 141 -15.19 -3.62 -30.05
C GLU A 141 -15.17 -2.19 -29.47
N ILE A 142 -13.97 -1.68 -29.05
CA ILE A 142 -13.82 -0.28 -28.65
C ILE A 142 -14.02 0.64 -29.86
N GLU A 143 -14.94 1.59 -29.72
CA GLU A 143 -15.26 2.51 -30.83
C GLU A 143 -14.11 3.51 -31.07
N ALA A 144 -13.81 3.79 -32.34
CA ALA A 144 -12.80 4.78 -32.68
C ALA A 144 -13.22 6.19 -32.19
N PRO A 145 -12.38 6.87 -31.38
CA PRO A 145 -12.74 8.19 -30.87
C PRO A 145 -12.75 9.25 -31.97
N ASP A 146 -13.69 10.20 -31.87
CA ASP A 146 -13.66 11.41 -32.70
C ASP A 146 -12.52 12.34 -32.23
N ARG A 147 -11.44 12.36 -32.95
CA ARG A 147 -10.23 13.15 -32.61
C ARG A 147 -10.45 14.66 -32.62
N ALA A 148 -11.59 15.17 -33.09
CA ALA A 148 -11.94 16.59 -32.94
C ALA A 148 -12.40 16.94 -31.51
N THR A 149 -12.84 15.94 -30.72
CA THR A 149 -13.40 16.12 -29.38
C THR A 149 -12.76 15.23 -28.31
N ASN A 150 -11.93 14.28 -28.72
CA ASN A 150 -11.28 13.29 -27.82
C ASN A 150 -9.84 13.08 -28.29
N ASN A 151 -8.88 13.59 -27.51
CA ASN A 151 -7.44 13.35 -27.69
C ASN A 151 -6.82 12.59 -26.51
N SER A 152 -7.63 11.96 -25.66
CA SER A 152 -7.17 11.25 -24.47
C SER A 152 -7.31 9.73 -24.55
N THR A 153 -8.31 9.20 -25.28
CA THR A 153 -8.55 7.76 -25.36
C THR A 153 -7.55 7.08 -26.29
N ALA A 154 -6.81 6.11 -25.77
CA ALA A 154 -5.96 5.24 -26.57
C ALA A 154 -6.83 4.32 -27.44
N TRP A 155 -6.52 4.22 -28.72
CA TRP A 155 -7.28 3.41 -29.66
C TRP A 155 -6.44 2.98 -30.88
N GLN A 156 -6.65 1.75 -31.31
CA GLN A 156 -6.19 1.23 -32.58
C GLN A 156 -7.19 0.23 -33.16
N ALA A 157 -7.08 -0.05 -34.46
CA ALA A 157 -8.08 -0.84 -35.18
C ALA A 157 -7.97 -2.36 -34.89
N ASP A 158 -6.84 -2.86 -34.42
CA ASP A 158 -6.61 -4.29 -34.19
C ASP A 158 -5.71 -4.54 -32.98
N TYR A 159 -6.30 -5.03 -31.93
CA TYR A 159 -5.66 -5.46 -30.68
C TYR A 159 -5.35 -6.97 -30.74
N ASN A 160 -4.60 -7.39 -31.74
CA ASN A 160 -4.21 -8.79 -31.91
C ASN A 160 -3.05 -9.18 -30.97
N GLN A 161 -2.76 -10.47 -30.89
CA GLN A 161 -1.68 -11.02 -30.05
C GLN A 161 -0.32 -10.36 -30.34
N GLN A 162 -0.01 -10.04 -31.60
CA GLN A 162 1.25 -9.42 -31.99
C GLN A 162 1.40 -8.00 -31.43
N HIS A 163 0.28 -7.23 -31.31
CA HIS A 163 0.29 -5.93 -30.68
C HIS A 163 0.83 -6.02 -29.24
N TYR A 164 0.31 -6.95 -28.44
CA TYR A 164 0.76 -7.10 -27.05
C TYR A 164 2.16 -7.74 -26.98
N GLN A 165 2.52 -8.66 -27.88
CA GLN A 165 3.86 -9.17 -27.97
C GLN A 165 4.89 -8.04 -28.19
N ASP A 166 4.54 -7.06 -29.05
CA ASP A 166 5.34 -5.86 -29.30
C ASP A 166 5.33 -4.92 -28.07
N LEU A 167 4.18 -4.68 -27.45
CA LEU A 167 4.03 -3.81 -26.29
C LEU A 167 4.84 -4.32 -25.07
N TYR A 168 4.89 -5.63 -24.87
CA TYR A 168 5.67 -6.21 -23.80
C TYR A 168 7.16 -6.34 -24.15
N PHE A 169 7.52 -6.85 -25.33
CA PHE A 169 8.85 -7.41 -25.57
C PHE A 169 9.61 -6.86 -26.76
N SER A 170 9.10 -5.87 -27.48
CA SER A 170 9.84 -5.22 -28.57
C SER A 170 11.17 -4.66 -28.07
N LYS A 171 12.21 -4.80 -28.89
CA LYS A 171 13.54 -4.19 -28.67
C LYS A 171 13.72 -2.88 -29.44
N ASP A 172 12.93 -2.69 -30.47
CA ASP A 172 13.09 -1.61 -31.46
C ASP A 172 12.09 -0.47 -31.26
N LYS A 173 11.08 -0.67 -30.41
CA LYS A 173 10.03 0.30 -30.09
C LYS A 173 9.93 0.44 -28.56
N PRO A 174 9.33 1.54 -28.06
CA PRO A 174 8.93 1.62 -26.65
C PRO A 174 8.08 0.40 -26.26
N SER A 175 8.46 -0.30 -25.22
CA SER A 175 7.82 -1.51 -24.71
C SER A 175 8.11 -1.67 -23.23
N LEU A 176 7.42 -2.56 -22.54
CA LEU A 176 7.71 -2.89 -21.14
C LEU A 176 9.18 -3.30 -20.97
N LYS A 177 9.70 -4.12 -21.89
CA LYS A 177 11.12 -4.51 -21.92
C LYS A 177 12.05 -3.31 -21.99
N THR A 178 11.90 -2.45 -23.00
CA THR A 178 12.80 -1.30 -23.19
C THR A 178 12.64 -0.28 -22.07
N PHE A 179 11.45 -0.17 -21.48
CA PHE A 179 11.21 0.66 -20.30
C PHE A 179 12.06 0.17 -19.13
N TYR A 180 11.89 -1.07 -18.68
CA TYR A 180 12.59 -1.59 -17.51
C TYR A 180 14.10 -1.75 -17.74
N GLU A 181 14.55 -2.04 -18.96
CA GLU A 181 15.98 -1.97 -19.32
C GLU A 181 16.55 -0.55 -19.13
N LYS A 182 15.79 0.49 -19.46
CA LYS A 182 16.22 1.89 -19.20
C LYS A 182 16.24 2.20 -17.70
N GLN A 183 15.16 1.87 -16.96
CA GLN A 183 15.08 2.15 -15.53
C GLN A 183 16.23 1.52 -14.74
N SER A 184 16.60 0.30 -15.08
CA SER A 184 17.68 -0.46 -14.44
C SER A 184 19.07 -0.21 -15.05
N SER A 185 19.17 0.61 -16.09
CA SER A 185 20.39 0.79 -16.88
C SER A 185 20.93 -0.51 -17.45
N GLY A 186 20.02 -1.36 -17.94
CA GLY A 186 20.32 -2.66 -18.59
C GLY A 186 20.58 -3.81 -17.64
N ARG A 187 20.41 -3.64 -16.33
CA ARG A 187 20.64 -4.72 -15.35
C ARG A 187 19.43 -5.64 -15.18
N TYR A 188 18.24 -5.12 -15.39
CA TYR A 188 16.98 -5.86 -15.38
C TYR A 188 16.30 -5.79 -16.75
N SER A 189 15.66 -6.87 -17.15
CA SER A 189 14.91 -6.97 -18.40
C SER A 189 13.75 -7.94 -18.25
N VAL A 190 12.82 -7.91 -19.17
CA VAL A 190 11.72 -8.87 -19.26
C VAL A 190 11.69 -9.55 -20.63
N ASP A 191 11.21 -10.80 -20.65
CA ASP A 191 10.96 -11.59 -21.85
C ASP A 191 9.75 -12.50 -21.60
N GLY A 192 9.14 -13.04 -22.62
CA GLY A 192 8.00 -13.93 -22.40
C GLY A 192 7.13 -14.17 -23.62
N VAL A 193 5.92 -14.61 -23.34
CA VAL A 193 4.93 -14.96 -24.36
C VAL A 193 3.56 -14.40 -24.00
N VAL A 194 2.90 -13.87 -25.03
CA VAL A 194 1.49 -13.48 -24.97
C VAL A 194 0.67 -14.56 -25.70
N SER A 195 -0.42 -15.04 -25.10
CA SER A 195 -1.31 -16.02 -25.71
C SER A 195 -2.15 -15.44 -26.85
N ASP A 196 -2.76 -16.31 -27.66
CA ASP A 196 -3.94 -15.89 -28.43
C ASP A 196 -5.09 -15.50 -27.48
N TRP A 197 -6.09 -14.77 -27.98
CA TRP A 197 -7.32 -14.46 -27.25
C TRP A 197 -8.08 -15.75 -26.90
N VAL A 198 -8.34 -15.95 -25.61
CA VAL A 198 -9.25 -16.98 -25.12
C VAL A 198 -10.59 -16.34 -24.72
N ARG A 199 -11.69 -17.09 -24.76
CA ARG A 199 -13.00 -16.55 -24.46
C ARG A 199 -13.66 -17.24 -23.28
N VAL A 200 -13.84 -16.48 -22.17
CA VAL A 200 -14.62 -16.95 -21.02
C VAL A 200 -16.12 -16.91 -21.32
N PRO A 201 -16.96 -17.80 -20.73
CA PRO A 201 -18.37 -17.91 -21.12
C PRO A 201 -19.22 -16.71 -20.69
N TRP A 202 -18.85 -16.02 -19.62
CA TRP A 202 -19.63 -14.94 -19.02
C TRP A 202 -19.19 -13.57 -19.58
N ASN A 203 -20.10 -12.59 -19.45
CA ASN A 203 -19.80 -11.19 -19.73
C ASN A 203 -18.82 -10.60 -18.70
N GLU A 204 -18.19 -9.48 -19.03
CA GLU A 204 -17.22 -8.81 -18.16
C GLU A 204 -17.78 -8.47 -16.77
N ALA A 205 -19.04 -8.00 -16.71
CA ALA A 205 -19.71 -7.66 -15.46
C ALA A 205 -19.80 -8.83 -14.45
N ARG A 206 -19.71 -10.08 -14.88
CA ARG A 206 -19.61 -11.24 -14.00
C ARG A 206 -18.36 -11.19 -13.13
N TYR A 207 -17.30 -10.58 -13.62
CA TYR A 207 -15.99 -10.50 -13.01
C TYR A 207 -15.69 -9.11 -12.42
N GLY A 208 -16.09 -8.03 -13.12
CA GLY A 208 -15.74 -6.65 -12.81
C GLY A 208 -16.75 -5.87 -11.98
N SER A 209 -17.94 -6.45 -11.69
CA SER A 209 -18.99 -5.72 -10.94
C SER A 209 -18.53 -5.29 -9.55
N ASP A 210 -18.84 -4.05 -9.19
CA ASP A 210 -18.56 -3.36 -7.93
C ASP A 210 -19.51 -3.71 -6.77
N TYR A 211 -20.11 -4.89 -6.80
CA TYR A 211 -21.14 -5.33 -5.82
C TYR A 211 -20.69 -5.32 -4.37
N CYS A 212 -19.41 -5.35 -4.10
CA CYS A 212 -18.83 -5.31 -2.76
C CYS A 212 -18.59 -3.89 -2.24
N GLY A 213 -18.85 -2.88 -3.07
CA GLY A 213 -18.61 -1.47 -2.73
C GLY A 213 -17.17 -1.00 -3.00
N SER A 214 -16.33 -1.87 -3.61
CA SER A 214 -14.96 -1.54 -4.06
C SER A 214 -14.86 -1.68 -5.57
N ASN A 215 -13.84 -1.07 -6.17
CA ASN A 215 -13.59 -1.17 -7.61
C ASN A 215 -13.22 -2.60 -8.04
N VAL A 216 -12.55 -3.34 -7.17
CA VAL A 216 -12.18 -4.75 -7.38
C VAL A 216 -12.86 -5.61 -6.32
N CYS A 217 -13.73 -6.51 -6.75
CA CYS A 217 -14.39 -7.48 -5.88
C CYS A 217 -13.79 -8.89 -6.10
N ALA A 218 -14.04 -9.81 -5.15
CA ALA A 218 -13.52 -11.19 -5.22
C ALA A 218 -13.86 -11.92 -6.53
N SER A 219 -14.89 -11.49 -7.26
CA SER A 219 -15.24 -12.05 -8.59
C SER A 219 -14.17 -11.80 -9.65
N ALA A 220 -13.29 -10.80 -9.50
CA ALA A 220 -12.17 -10.60 -10.42
C ALA A 220 -11.21 -11.79 -10.44
N GLN A 221 -11.04 -12.45 -9.30
CA GLN A 221 -10.22 -13.65 -9.19
C GLN A 221 -10.81 -14.86 -9.94
N ASP A 222 -12.14 -14.90 -10.12
CA ASP A 222 -12.79 -15.93 -10.94
C ASP A 222 -12.39 -15.82 -12.42
N LEU A 223 -12.06 -14.61 -12.92
CA LEU A 223 -11.57 -14.43 -14.29
C LEU A 223 -10.23 -15.14 -14.49
N ILE A 224 -9.31 -15.02 -13.51
CA ILE A 224 -8.01 -15.69 -13.59
C ILE A 224 -8.22 -17.20 -13.72
N ARG A 225 -9.06 -17.79 -12.84
CA ARG A 225 -9.38 -19.22 -12.89
C ARG A 225 -9.96 -19.64 -14.23
N ASP A 226 -10.99 -18.93 -14.70
CA ASP A 226 -11.73 -19.31 -15.91
C ASP A 226 -10.86 -19.14 -17.16
N ALA A 227 -10.07 -18.07 -17.27
CA ALA A 227 -9.17 -17.83 -18.39
C ALA A 227 -8.05 -18.86 -18.46
N VAL A 228 -7.44 -19.18 -17.31
CA VAL A 228 -6.37 -20.19 -17.21
C VAL A 228 -6.88 -21.59 -17.57
N ASP A 229 -8.08 -21.97 -17.08
CA ASP A 229 -8.69 -23.27 -17.39
C ASP A 229 -9.01 -23.39 -18.90
N ILE A 230 -9.52 -22.32 -19.53
CA ILE A 230 -9.80 -22.31 -20.97
C ILE A 230 -8.50 -22.36 -21.76
N TRP A 231 -7.51 -21.54 -21.40
CA TRP A 231 -6.20 -21.56 -22.04
C TRP A 231 -5.56 -22.98 -21.99
N TYR A 232 -5.60 -23.63 -20.82
CA TYR A 232 -5.08 -24.98 -20.67
C TYR A 232 -5.79 -26.01 -21.56
N LYS A 233 -7.14 -25.95 -21.59
CA LYS A 233 -7.96 -26.82 -22.48
C LYS A 233 -7.68 -26.58 -23.96
N ASP A 234 -7.47 -25.32 -24.34
CA ASP A 234 -7.10 -24.94 -25.71
C ASP A 234 -5.73 -25.52 -26.12
N GLN A 235 -4.73 -25.49 -25.22
CA GLN A 235 -3.44 -26.11 -25.50
C GLN A 235 -3.56 -27.62 -25.71
N LEU A 236 -4.38 -28.30 -24.89
CA LEU A 236 -4.67 -29.73 -25.10
C LEU A 236 -5.38 -29.98 -26.44
N ALA A 237 -6.36 -29.13 -26.80
CA ALA A 237 -7.06 -29.23 -28.09
C ALA A 237 -6.14 -28.96 -29.30
N LYS A 238 -5.12 -28.11 -29.13
CA LYS A 238 -4.02 -27.90 -30.10
C LYS A 238 -3.03 -29.07 -30.18
N GLY A 239 -3.26 -30.13 -29.40
CA GLY A 239 -2.46 -31.38 -29.43
C GLY A 239 -1.25 -31.40 -28.52
N GLN A 240 -1.09 -30.39 -27.65
CA GLN A 240 -0.05 -30.44 -26.61
C GLN A 240 -0.42 -31.46 -25.53
N THR A 241 0.57 -32.18 -25.04
CA THR A 241 0.41 -33.02 -23.85
C THR A 241 0.55 -32.16 -22.57
N GLU A 242 -0.02 -32.65 -21.47
CA GLU A 242 0.15 -32.04 -20.16
C GLU A 242 1.64 -31.84 -19.78
N ALA A 243 2.47 -32.83 -20.08
CA ALA A 243 3.91 -32.75 -19.84
C ALA A 243 4.61 -31.64 -20.65
N GLN A 244 4.16 -31.38 -21.86
CA GLN A 244 4.69 -30.29 -22.71
C GLN A 244 4.22 -28.94 -22.16
N ILE A 245 2.94 -28.81 -21.77
CA ILE A 245 2.40 -27.60 -21.13
C ILE A 245 3.18 -27.32 -19.85
N LYS A 246 3.37 -28.34 -18.98
CA LYS A 246 4.17 -28.18 -17.76
C LYS A 246 5.58 -27.70 -18.05
N ALA A 247 6.27 -28.32 -19.02
CA ALA A 247 7.64 -27.95 -19.38
C ALA A 247 7.73 -26.49 -19.90
N THR A 248 6.69 -26.02 -20.62
CA THR A 248 6.60 -24.64 -21.07
C THR A 248 6.42 -23.70 -19.88
N LEU A 249 5.48 -23.99 -18.98
CA LEU A 249 5.18 -23.15 -17.83
C LEU A 249 6.30 -23.12 -16.79
N ALA A 250 7.06 -24.20 -16.61
CA ALA A 250 8.20 -24.26 -15.70
C ALA A 250 9.32 -23.24 -16.03
N GLN A 251 9.30 -22.65 -17.24
CA GLN A 251 10.21 -21.55 -17.59
C GLN A 251 9.83 -20.22 -16.94
N TYR A 252 8.65 -20.11 -16.38
CA TYR A 252 8.08 -18.93 -15.70
C TYR A 252 8.04 -19.10 -14.18
N ASP A 253 8.61 -20.17 -13.64
CA ASP A 253 8.77 -20.47 -12.22
C ASP A 253 10.29 -20.51 -11.95
N GLN A 254 10.88 -19.32 -11.72
CA GLN A 254 12.32 -19.09 -11.59
C GLN A 254 12.67 -18.21 -10.39
N TRP A 255 11.66 -17.72 -9.67
CA TRP A 255 11.79 -16.79 -8.58
C TRP A 255 11.04 -17.26 -7.34
N ASP A 256 11.76 -17.58 -6.28
CA ASP A 256 11.20 -17.78 -4.94
C ASP A 256 10.87 -16.41 -4.30
N ARG A 257 9.82 -15.75 -4.81
CA ARG A 257 9.42 -14.37 -4.48
C ARG A 257 9.33 -14.13 -2.98
N TYR A 258 8.86 -15.10 -2.22
CA TYR A 258 8.57 -14.98 -0.81
C TYR A 258 9.60 -15.70 0.09
N GLY A 259 10.70 -16.20 -0.48
CA GLY A 259 11.77 -16.84 0.25
C GLY A 259 11.35 -18.14 0.94
N SER A 260 10.54 -18.95 0.28
CA SER A 260 9.95 -20.19 0.82
C SER A 260 11.01 -21.23 1.20
N HIS A 261 12.18 -21.18 0.55
CA HIS A 261 13.31 -22.10 0.81
C HIS A 261 14.18 -21.66 2.00
N HIS A 262 14.06 -20.44 2.49
CA HIS A 262 14.78 -19.90 3.67
C HIS A 262 16.32 -19.98 3.58
N ASP A 263 16.90 -20.00 2.38
CA ASP A 263 18.34 -20.18 2.12
C ASP A 263 19.04 -18.92 1.57
N GLY A 264 18.28 -17.83 1.34
CA GLY A 264 18.78 -16.57 0.80
C GLY A 264 18.95 -16.55 -0.71
N ASN A 265 18.76 -17.67 -1.40
CA ASN A 265 18.75 -17.75 -2.85
C ASN A 265 17.33 -17.62 -3.40
N PHE A 266 17.00 -16.46 -3.96
CA PHE A 266 15.69 -16.20 -4.56
C PHE A 266 15.59 -16.66 -6.03
N ASN A 267 16.68 -17.16 -6.65
CA ASN A 267 16.70 -17.59 -8.04
C ASN A 267 16.42 -19.10 -8.17
N GLN A 268 15.27 -19.54 -7.67
CA GLN A 268 14.87 -20.95 -7.72
C GLN A 268 13.33 -21.07 -7.80
N PRO A 269 12.82 -22.18 -8.36
CA PRO A 269 11.37 -22.37 -8.49
C PRO A 269 10.73 -22.62 -7.13
N ASP A 270 9.54 -22.06 -6.91
CA ASP A 270 8.73 -22.25 -5.71
C ASP A 270 7.35 -22.87 -5.98
N GLY A 271 7.07 -23.19 -7.27
CA GLY A 271 5.85 -23.80 -7.76
C GLY A 271 4.79 -22.80 -8.22
N TYR A 272 5.06 -21.50 -8.11
CA TYR A 272 4.21 -20.45 -8.67
C TYR A 272 4.83 -19.88 -9.96
N ILE A 273 3.96 -19.42 -10.87
CA ILE A 273 4.37 -18.60 -12.02
C ILE A 273 4.74 -17.21 -11.47
N ASP A 274 5.98 -16.79 -11.71
CA ASP A 274 6.58 -15.56 -11.13
C ASP A 274 5.82 -14.29 -11.51
N HIS A 275 5.53 -14.12 -12.80
CA HIS A 275 4.91 -12.94 -13.38
C HIS A 275 3.77 -13.38 -14.31
N PHE A 276 2.57 -13.43 -13.77
CA PHE A 276 1.37 -13.72 -14.55
C PHE A 276 0.59 -12.43 -14.83
N GLN A 277 0.26 -12.22 -16.10
CA GLN A 277 -0.52 -11.07 -16.51
C GLN A 277 -1.74 -11.50 -17.32
N ILE A 278 -2.84 -10.75 -17.17
CA ILE A 278 -4.05 -10.94 -17.94
C ILE A 278 -4.47 -9.62 -18.58
N VAL A 279 -4.73 -9.63 -19.88
CA VAL A 279 -5.28 -8.48 -20.62
C VAL A 279 -6.71 -8.81 -20.98
N HIS A 280 -7.65 -8.00 -20.54
CA HIS A 280 -9.07 -8.19 -20.82
C HIS A 280 -9.55 -7.30 -21.95
N ALA A 281 -10.51 -7.79 -22.74
CA ALA A 281 -11.19 -7.03 -23.79
C ALA A 281 -11.99 -5.88 -23.17
N GLY A 282 -12.08 -4.76 -23.89
CA GLY A 282 -12.81 -3.56 -23.48
C GLY A 282 -12.00 -2.53 -22.73
N GLU A 283 -12.64 -1.43 -22.39
CA GLU A 283 -12.04 -0.29 -21.70
C GLU A 283 -11.98 -0.50 -20.18
N ASP A 284 -10.95 0.03 -19.55
CA ASP A 284 -10.81 0.01 -18.09
C ASP A 284 -11.90 0.82 -17.38
N LYS A 285 -12.32 0.35 -16.20
CA LYS A 285 -13.28 1.06 -15.34
C LYS A 285 -12.78 2.47 -14.98
N SER A 286 -11.49 2.69 -14.79
CA SER A 286 -10.91 4.01 -14.50
C SER A 286 -11.06 5.00 -15.64
N ALA A 287 -11.15 4.49 -16.88
CA ALA A 287 -11.42 5.27 -18.09
C ALA A 287 -12.91 5.37 -18.44
N GLY A 288 -13.81 4.92 -17.55
CA GLY A 288 -15.25 4.94 -17.74
C GLY A 288 -15.88 3.59 -18.05
N GLY A 289 -15.10 2.54 -18.34
CA GLY A 289 -15.54 1.15 -18.48
C GLY A 289 -16.36 0.84 -19.73
N GLY A 290 -16.31 1.68 -20.75
CA GLY A 290 -16.97 1.45 -22.03
C GLY A 290 -18.43 0.99 -21.88
N LYS A 291 -18.81 -0.12 -22.55
CA LYS A 291 -20.17 -0.70 -22.50
C LYS A 291 -20.61 -1.17 -21.11
N GLN A 292 -19.69 -1.56 -20.25
CA GLN A 292 -20.01 -2.11 -18.91
C GLN A 292 -20.06 -1.03 -17.82
N GLY A 293 -19.47 0.15 -18.07
CA GLY A 293 -19.45 1.26 -17.10
C GLY A 293 -18.84 0.86 -15.77
N SER A 294 -19.51 1.11 -14.65
CA SER A 294 -19.04 0.74 -13.31
C SER A 294 -18.89 -0.77 -13.08
N LYS A 295 -19.31 -1.60 -14.02
CA LYS A 295 -19.19 -3.07 -13.95
C LYS A 295 -18.05 -3.62 -14.81
N ALA A 296 -17.29 -2.76 -15.47
CA ALA A 296 -16.05 -3.12 -16.13
C ALA A 296 -14.98 -3.56 -15.09
N LEU A 297 -13.94 -4.18 -15.57
CA LEU A 297 -12.76 -4.50 -14.76
C LEU A 297 -11.93 -3.22 -14.51
N TRP A 298 -11.15 -3.25 -13.45
CA TRP A 298 -10.20 -2.22 -13.06
C TRP A 298 -8.79 -2.78 -13.18
N ALA A 299 -7.87 -2.09 -13.82
CA ALA A 299 -6.46 -2.48 -13.87
C ALA A 299 -5.87 -2.50 -12.45
N HIS A 300 -5.20 -3.59 -12.07
CA HIS A 300 -4.66 -3.76 -10.72
C HIS A 300 -3.68 -4.92 -10.63
N ARG A 301 -2.85 -4.91 -9.59
CA ARG A 301 -2.11 -6.08 -9.12
C ARG A 301 -2.81 -6.67 -7.90
N SER A 302 -2.91 -8.00 -7.83
CA SER A 302 -3.43 -8.70 -6.65
C SER A 302 -2.91 -10.14 -6.56
N TYR A 303 -3.42 -10.91 -5.59
CA TYR A 303 -3.13 -12.32 -5.40
C TYR A 303 -4.42 -13.15 -5.48
N VAL A 304 -4.47 -14.14 -6.39
CA VAL A 304 -5.68 -14.92 -6.59
C VAL A 304 -5.87 -15.94 -5.46
N TYR A 305 -7.08 -15.93 -4.87
CA TYR A 305 -7.49 -16.82 -3.78
C TYR A 305 -6.52 -16.93 -2.60
N GLY A 306 -5.92 -15.80 -2.19
CA GLY A 306 -5.05 -15.72 -1.02
C GLY A 306 -5.73 -16.16 0.28
N ASN A 307 -7.05 -16.09 0.35
CA ASN A 307 -7.87 -16.62 1.46
C ASN A 307 -7.81 -18.16 1.60
N LEU A 308 -7.23 -18.87 0.63
CA LEU A 308 -6.98 -20.32 0.69
C LEU A 308 -5.54 -20.66 1.15
N THR A 309 -4.81 -19.71 1.70
CA THR A 309 -3.48 -19.95 2.31
C THR A 309 -3.55 -21.06 3.34
N GLY A 310 -2.58 -21.98 3.32
CA GLY A 310 -2.56 -23.22 4.11
C GLY A 310 -3.40 -24.36 3.54
N GLN A 311 -4.27 -24.10 2.56
CA GLN A 311 -5.17 -25.11 1.98
C GLN A 311 -4.81 -25.45 0.53
N ALA A 312 -4.59 -24.44 -0.33
CA ALA A 312 -4.29 -24.58 -1.75
C ALA A 312 -2.88 -24.03 -2.07
N GLY A 313 -2.26 -24.54 -3.13
CA GLY A 313 -0.91 -24.16 -3.57
C GLY A 313 -0.01 -25.39 -3.79
N PRO A 314 1.24 -25.18 -4.23
CA PRO A 314 2.25 -26.21 -4.35
C PRO A 314 2.51 -26.94 -3.04
N ASP A 315 2.98 -28.20 -3.11
CA ASP A 315 3.34 -28.93 -1.91
C ASP A 315 4.50 -28.26 -1.18
N GLY A 316 4.28 -27.91 0.09
CA GLY A 316 5.25 -27.21 0.95
C GLY A 316 5.18 -25.67 0.86
N ASN A 317 4.45 -25.11 -0.12
CA ASN A 317 4.33 -23.66 -0.32
C ASN A 317 2.86 -23.27 -0.61
N LYS A 318 1.97 -23.45 0.36
CA LYS A 318 0.50 -23.25 0.18
C LYS A 318 0.09 -21.83 0.49
N LEU A 319 0.17 -20.94 -0.49
CA LEU A 319 -0.24 -19.53 -0.36
C LEU A 319 -1.60 -19.22 -1.01
N GLY A 320 -2.38 -20.23 -1.39
CA GLY A 320 -3.58 -20.08 -2.21
C GLY A 320 -3.28 -20.23 -3.69
N GLY A 321 -4.03 -19.55 -4.56
CA GLY A 321 -3.76 -19.54 -6.00
C GLY A 321 -4.68 -20.46 -6.83
N VAL A 322 -4.44 -20.45 -8.14
CA VAL A 322 -5.11 -21.29 -9.15
C VAL A 322 -4.09 -22.22 -9.79
N GLN A 323 -4.35 -23.52 -9.74
CA GLN A 323 -3.51 -24.51 -10.42
C GLN A 323 -3.79 -24.50 -11.94
N VAL A 324 -2.75 -24.55 -12.76
CA VAL A 324 -2.87 -24.63 -14.21
C VAL A 324 -3.09 -26.10 -14.62
N GLY A 325 -4.34 -26.47 -14.85
CA GLY A 325 -4.70 -27.87 -15.13
C GLY A 325 -4.17 -28.84 -14.08
N ASN A 326 -3.48 -29.94 -14.53
CA ASN A 326 -2.82 -30.89 -13.64
C ASN A 326 -1.30 -30.76 -13.65
N THR A 327 -0.76 -29.61 -14.06
CA THR A 327 0.69 -29.43 -14.22
C THR A 327 1.46 -29.40 -12.91
N GLY A 328 0.81 -29.10 -11.80
CA GLY A 328 1.41 -28.85 -10.49
C GLY A 328 1.99 -27.44 -10.34
N LEU A 329 1.86 -26.58 -11.37
CA LEU A 329 2.23 -25.17 -11.32
C LEU A 329 1.00 -24.31 -11.04
N TRP A 330 1.21 -23.23 -10.30
CA TRP A 330 0.14 -22.39 -9.78
C TRP A 330 0.32 -20.93 -10.21
N ILE A 331 -0.77 -20.19 -10.25
CA ILE A 331 -0.80 -18.73 -10.36
C ILE A 331 -1.24 -18.19 -9.02
N GLY A 332 -0.43 -17.34 -8.43
CA GLY A 332 -0.70 -16.59 -7.22
C GLY A 332 -0.83 -15.10 -7.50
N ASP A 333 0.30 -14.42 -7.59
CA ASP A 333 0.36 -13.01 -8.01
C ASP A 333 -0.10 -12.84 -9.45
N TYR A 334 -0.85 -11.78 -9.72
CA TYR A 334 -1.26 -11.42 -11.08
C TYR A 334 -1.40 -9.91 -11.25
N THR A 335 -1.23 -9.43 -12.48
CA THR A 335 -1.65 -8.09 -12.89
C THR A 335 -2.73 -8.17 -13.95
N MET A 336 -3.67 -7.22 -13.94
CA MET A 336 -4.78 -7.11 -14.87
C MET A 336 -4.70 -5.81 -15.63
N GLN A 337 -4.88 -5.87 -16.96
CA GLN A 337 -4.70 -4.76 -17.89
C GLN A 337 -5.90 -4.66 -18.84
N PRO A 338 -6.32 -3.46 -19.28
CA PRO A 338 -7.37 -3.31 -20.27
C PRO A 338 -6.83 -3.48 -21.70
N GLU A 339 -7.74 -3.77 -22.64
CA GLU A 339 -7.44 -3.90 -24.07
C GLU A 339 -6.69 -2.68 -24.62
N ASN A 340 -7.20 -1.48 -24.35
CA ASN A 340 -6.64 -0.24 -24.86
C ASN A 340 -5.66 0.43 -23.88
N GLY A 341 -5.10 -0.33 -22.94
CA GLY A 341 -4.04 0.16 -22.07
C GLY A 341 -2.79 0.52 -22.87
N GLY A 342 -2.23 1.69 -22.60
CA GLY A 342 -0.93 2.09 -23.14
C GLY A 342 0.23 1.55 -22.29
N LEU A 343 1.48 1.78 -22.76
CA LEU A 343 2.68 1.34 -22.05
C LEU A 343 2.72 1.83 -20.60
N GLY A 344 2.10 2.99 -20.30
CA GLY A 344 2.09 3.58 -18.98
C GLY A 344 1.41 2.70 -17.92
N VAL A 345 0.19 2.22 -18.19
CA VAL A 345 -0.54 1.36 -17.26
C VAL A 345 0.17 -0.01 -17.13
N PHE A 346 0.65 -0.58 -18.23
CA PHE A 346 1.38 -1.85 -18.20
C PHE A 346 2.67 -1.76 -17.37
N ALA A 347 3.40 -0.66 -17.47
CA ALA A 347 4.60 -0.42 -16.69
C ALA A 347 4.28 -0.14 -15.20
N HIS A 348 3.18 0.58 -14.91
CA HIS A 348 2.72 0.86 -13.55
C HIS A 348 2.35 -0.43 -12.80
N GLU A 349 1.45 -1.25 -13.39
CA GLU A 349 1.03 -2.50 -12.76
C GLU A 349 2.20 -3.48 -12.58
N TYR A 350 3.13 -3.51 -13.54
CA TYR A 350 4.34 -4.30 -13.39
C TYR A 350 5.28 -3.75 -12.33
N GLY A 351 5.26 -2.44 -12.08
CA GLY A 351 5.93 -1.81 -10.93
C GLY A 351 5.42 -2.37 -9.59
N HIS A 352 4.10 -2.56 -9.48
CA HIS A 352 3.50 -3.24 -8.33
C HIS A 352 3.94 -4.70 -8.21
N ASP A 353 4.02 -5.40 -9.32
CA ASP A 353 4.51 -6.78 -9.35
C ASP A 353 5.97 -6.88 -8.86
N LEU A 354 6.79 -5.87 -9.10
CA LEU A 354 8.14 -5.73 -8.55
C LEU A 354 8.17 -5.21 -7.09
N GLY A 355 7.03 -4.84 -6.53
CA GLY A 355 6.87 -4.43 -5.12
C GLY A 355 6.92 -2.93 -4.87
N LEU A 356 6.67 -2.08 -5.87
CA LEU A 356 6.48 -0.64 -5.67
C LEU A 356 5.03 -0.36 -5.25
N PRO A 357 4.79 0.55 -4.30
CA PRO A 357 3.43 0.99 -3.94
C PRO A 357 2.92 2.08 -4.89
N ASP A 358 1.61 2.35 -4.82
CA ASP A 358 1.04 3.59 -5.34
C ASP A 358 1.60 4.81 -4.61
N LEU A 359 1.98 5.85 -5.35
CA LEU A 359 2.49 7.10 -4.79
C LEU A 359 1.49 8.26 -4.87
N TYR A 360 0.29 8.05 -5.41
CA TYR A 360 -0.82 9.00 -5.33
C TYR A 360 -1.65 8.75 -4.06
N ASP A 361 -2.63 9.61 -3.77
CA ASP A 361 -3.55 9.45 -2.64
C ASP A 361 -4.58 8.34 -2.94
N THR A 362 -4.48 7.21 -2.26
CA THR A 362 -5.33 6.03 -2.45
C THR A 362 -6.56 5.99 -1.55
N ALA A 363 -6.79 7.01 -0.71
CA ALA A 363 -7.89 7.03 0.26
C ALA A 363 -9.30 7.16 -0.37
N GLY A 364 -9.41 7.13 -1.69
CA GLY A 364 -10.68 7.12 -2.42
C GLY A 364 -11.47 8.44 -2.35
N LYS A 365 -10.83 9.56 -1.99
CA LYS A 365 -11.48 10.87 -1.84
C LYS A 365 -11.41 11.74 -3.11
N GLY A 366 -10.76 11.25 -4.19
CA GLY A 366 -10.55 12.02 -5.41
C GLY A 366 -9.60 13.21 -5.23
N ILE A 367 -8.69 13.11 -4.26
CA ILE A 367 -7.66 14.12 -3.98
C ILE A 367 -6.35 13.66 -4.63
N ASP A 368 -5.68 14.56 -5.34
CA ASP A 368 -4.31 14.34 -5.79
C ASP A 368 -3.33 14.72 -4.67
N ASN A 369 -2.09 14.25 -4.79
CA ASN A 369 -0.95 14.79 -4.07
C ASN A 369 0.10 15.36 -5.05
N SER A 370 1.18 15.91 -4.52
CA SER A 370 2.22 16.59 -5.31
C SER A 370 3.16 15.65 -6.08
N VAL A 371 3.09 14.33 -5.85
CA VAL A 371 3.82 13.38 -6.70
C VAL A 371 3.38 13.53 -8.16
N GLY A 372 2.07 13.61 -8.41
CA GLY A 372 1.52 13.98 -9.72
C GLY A 372 2.20 13.25 -10.88
N PHE A 373 2.67 13.99 -11.86
CA PHE A 373 3.34 13.43 -13.05
C PHE A 373 4.86 13.18 -12.86
N TRP A 374 5.43 13.40 -11.65
CA TRP A 374 6.85 13.14 -11.39
C TRP A 374 7.20 11.66 -11.33
N SER A 375 6.26 10.78 -11.09
CA SER A 375 6.48 9.34 -10.94
C SER A 375 5.54 8.49 -11.79
N LEU A 376 6.08 7.41 -12.38
CA LEU A 376 5.28 6.33 -12.99
C LEU A 376 4.24 5.77 -11.99
N MET A 377 4.63 5.63 -10.70
CA MET A 377 3.75 5.08 -9.66
C MET A 377 2.69 6.09 -9.19
N SER A 378 2.47 7.15 -9.97
CA SER A 378 1.41 8.14 -9.83
C SER A 378 0.89 8.52 -11.21
N SER A 379 0.53 9.79 -11.46
CA SER A 379 -0.01 10.26 -12.75
C SER A 379 0.97 10.13 -13.93
N GLY A 380 2.25 9.85 -13.68
CA GLY A 380 3.24 9.62 -14.73
C GLY A 380 2.92 8.46 -15.65
N SER A 381 2.14 7.47 -15.18
CA SER A 381 1.60 6.37 -16.02
C SER A 381 0.63 6.85 -17.12
N TRP A 382 0.04 8.03 -16.93
CA TRP A 382 -0.93 8.62 -17.87
C TRP A 382 -0.30 9.64 -18.84
N LEU A 383 1.03 9.75 -18.90
CA LEU A 383 1.71 10.62 -19.82
C LEU A 383 1.62 10.09 -21.27
N GLY A 384 2.06 10.90 -22.22
CA GLY A 384 2.04 10.58 -23.62
C GLY A 384 2.93 11.51 -24.44
N GLU A 385 2.94 11.27 -25.74
CA GLU A 385 3.67 12.14 -26.69
C GLU A 385 2.93 13.44 -27.02
N GLY A 386 1.77 13.70 -26.38
CA GLY A 386 0.97 14.92 -26.62
C GLY A 386 0.23 14.95 -27.96
N LYS A 387 -0.13 13.78 -28.49
CA LYS A 387 -0.81 13.61 -29.79
C LYS A 387 -2.27 13.20 -29.61
N ASP A 388 -2.56 11.90 -29.79
CA ASP A 388 -3.90 11.37 -29.98
C ASP A 388 -4.43 10.59 -28.77
N SER A 389 -3.62 10.38 -27.73
CA SER A 389 -3.96 9.63 -26.54
C SER A 389 -3.11 10.05 -25.35
N ILE A 390 -3.53 9.61 -24.14
CA ILE A 390 -2.74 9.66 -22.91
C ILE A 390 -2.48 8.24 -22.43
N GLY A 391 -1.39 8.02 -21.65
CA GLY A 391 -1.00 6.71 -21.12
C GLY A 391 -0.21 5.84 -22.09
N ASP A 392 0.03 6.29 -23.32
CA ASP A 392 0.78 5.55 -24.34
C ASP A 392 2.30 5.60 -24.13
N MET A 393 2.81 6.59 -23.40
CA MET A 393 4.22 6.75 -23.11
C MET A 393 4.41 7.32 -21.68
N PRO A 394 4.82 6.50 -20.69
CA PRO A 394 5.04 6.98 -19.32
C PRO A 394 6.28 7.86 -19.23
N ASN A 395 6.53 8.47 -18.05
CA ASN A 395 7.84 8.99 -17.66
C ASN A 395 8.75 7.88 -17.09
N ASP A 396 10.00 8.23 -16.79
CA ASP A 396 10.92 7.36 -16.05
C ASP A 396 10.47 7.19 -14.58
N LEU A 397 10.92 6.10 -13.92
CA LEU A 397 10.78 5.95 -12.47
C LEU A 397 11.54 7.07 -11.75
N ASP A 398 10.98 7.57 -10.67
CA ASP A 398 11.65 8.50 -9.75
C ASP A 398 12.80 7.82 -8.99
N ALA A 399 13.65 8.63 -8.34
CA ALA A 399 14.83 8.13 -7.63
C ALA A 399 14.46 7.19 -6.46
N TRP A 400 13.38 7.48 -5.72
CA TRP A 400 12.95 6.63 -4.62
C TRP A 400 12.52 5.25 -5.11
N SER A 401 11.71 5.18 -6.16
CA SER A 401 11.27 3.93 -6.78
C SER A 401 12.45 3.09 -7.28
N LYS A 402 13.40 3.73 -7.99
CA LYS A 402 14.65 3.04 -8.42
C LYS A 402 15.49 2.57 -7.23
N TYR A 403 15.50 3.32 -6.13
CA TYR A 403 16.21 2.93 -4.91
C TYR A 403 15.58 1.71 -4.25
N GLN A 404 14.23 1.63 -4.19
CA GLN A 404 13.51 0.47 -3.66
C GLN A 404 13.76 -0.81 -4.46
N LEU A 405 13.98 -0.68 -5.78
CA LEU A 405 14.32 -1.79 -6.67
C LEU A 405 15.83 -2.14 -6.70
N GLY A 406 16.65 -1.39 -5.94
CA GLY A 406 18.10 -1.58 -5.91
C GLY A 406 18.83 -1.12 -7.18
N TRP A 407 18.19 -0.34 -8.05
CA TRP A 407 18.74 0.06 -9.35
C TRP A 407 19.37 1.46 -9.34
N LEU A 408 19.26 2.21 -8.26
CA LEU A 408 19.77 3.58 -8.16
C LEU A 408 21.21 3.61 -7.65
N LYS A 409 22.10 4.27 -8.38
CA LYS A 409 23.44 4.60 -7.91
C LYS A 409 23.40 5.93 -7.16
N VAL A 410 23.65 5.91 -5.86
CA VAL A 410 23.52 7.09 -4.97
C VAL A 410 24.87 7.57 -4.46
N ASP A 411 24.99 8.89 -4.25
CA ASP A 411 25.92 9.51 -3.31
C ASP A 411 25.22 9.81 -1.99
N ARG A 412 25.96 10.06 -0.92
CA ARG A 412 25.38 10.28 0.41
C ARG A 412 26.01 11.48 1.11
N ALA A 413 25.15 12.29 1.71
CA ALA A 413 25.50 13.36 2.63
C ALA A 413 24.84 13.15 3.98
N LYS A 414 25.27 13.88 4.99
CA LYS A 414 24.70 13.84 6.33
C LYS A 414 24.32 15.27 6.75
N ALA A 415 23.11 15.43 7.25
CA ALA A 415 22.67 16.68 7.87
C ALA A 415 23.66 17.16 8.95
N GLY A 416 23.84 18.46 9.07
CA GLY A 416 24.80 19.05 10.01
C GLY A 416 26.27 19.00 9.57
N THR A 417 26.57 18.47 8.38
CA THR A 417 27.93 18.39 7.82
C THR A 417 27.96 19.06 6.45
N GLU A 418 28.91 19.96 6.23
CA GLU A 418 29.10 20.58 4.90
C GLU A 418 29.80 19.60 3.96
N SER A 419 29.25 19.45 2.76
CA SER A 419 29.80 18.59 1.70
C SER A 419 29.35 19.06 0.32
N THR A 420 30.14 18.73 -0.71
CA THR A 420 29.82 19.02 -2.11
C THR A 420 29.74 17.72 -2.89
N HIS A 421 28.72 17.59 -3.71
CA HIS A 421 28.40 16.40 -4.48
C HIS A 421 28.22 16.73 -5.95
N HIS A 422 28.48 15.75 -6.81
CA HIS A 422 28.34 15.88 -8.25
C HIS A 422 27.52 14.70 -8.77
N ILE A 423 26.31 14.96 -9.23
CA ILE A 423 25.39 13.93 -9.72
C ILE A 423 25.12 14.08 -11.21
N GLY A 424 24.83 12.96 -11.86
CA GLY A 424 24.34 12.85 -13.23
C GLY A 424 22.81 12.86 -13.30
N PRO A 425 22.24 12.56 -14.47
CA PRO A 425 20.80 12.46 -14.64
C PRO A 425 20.25 11.20 -13.96
N VAL A 426 19.03 11.28 -13.44
CA VAL A 426 18.38 10.13 -12.77
C VAL A 426 17.94 9.05 -13.76
N GLU A 427 17.68 9.43 -15.00
CA GLU A 427 17.05 8.61 -16.01
C GLU A 427 17.92 7.43 -16.46
N TYR A 428 19.24 7.56 -16.38
CA TYR A 428 20.18 6.50 -16.78
C TYR A 428 21.50 6.54 -16.01
N ASN A 429 22.18 5.40 -15.92
CA ASN A 429 23.53 5.31 -15.34
C ASN A 429 24.57 6.07 -16.16
N SER A 430 25.37 6.85 -15.47
CA SER A 430 26.58 7.48 -15.96
C SER A 430 27.78 7.12 -15.06
N ASN A 431 28.92 7.75 -15.25
CA ASN A 431 30.04 7.63 -14.31
C ASN A 431 29.72 8.28 -12.94
N LEU A 432 28.72 9.18 -12.90
CA LEU A 432 28.28 9.88 -11.70
C LEU A 432 27.17 9.11 -10.96
N PRO A 433 26.95 9.38 -9.67
CA PRO A 433 25.73 8.99 -8.99
C PRO A 433 24.50 9.58 -9.68
N GLN A 434 23.37 8.88 -9.63
CA GLN A 434 22.08 9.31 -10.22
C GLN A 434 21.28 10.20 -9.26
N ALA A 435 21.53 10.08 -7.96
CA ALA A 435 20.89 10.90 -6.94
C ALA A 435 21.80 11.08 -5.72
N LEU A 436 21.45 12.05 -4.90
CA LEU A 436 22.05 12.31 -3.59
C LEU A 436 21.03 12.00 -2.50
N ILE A 437 21.37 11.12 -1.56
CA ILE A 437 20.61 10.91 -0.33
C ILE A 437 21.25 11.74 0.80
N VAL A 438 20.44 12.56 1.48
CA VAL A 438 20.87 13.34 2.64
C VAL A 438 20.23 12.73 3.88
N ASP A 439 21.04 12.06 4.70
CA ASP A 439 20.61 11.44 5.95
C ASP A 439 20.26 12.52 6.97
N LEU A 440 19.05 12.45 7.51
CA LEU A 440 18.56 13.36 8.54
C LEU A 440 18.63 12.71 9.94
N PRO A 441 18.59 13.49 11.02
CA PRO A 441 18.35 12.95 12.37
C PRO A 441 17.06 12.11 12.37
N LYS A 442 17.05 11.01 13.12
CA LYS A 442 15.83 10.18 13.24
C LYS A 442 14.66 10.97 13.80
N LYS A 443 13.47 10.69 13.32
CA LYS A 443 12.21 11.24 13.79
C LYS A 443 11.67 10.37 14.91
N SER A 444 11.65 10.89 16.14
CA SER A 444 11.10 10.18 17.28
C SER A 444 9.60 10.44 17.41
N ILE A 445 8.80 9.38 17.40
CA ILE A 445 7.35 9.46 17.61
C ILE A 445 7.02 8.71 18.90
N THR A 446 6.40 9.42 19.85
CA THR A 446 5.87 8.83 21.08
C THR A 446 4.39 8.52 20.88
N THR A 447 4.05 7.25 21.11
CA THR A 447 2.66 6.76 21.07
C THR A 447 2.20 6.51 22.49
N ASP A 448 1.15 7.22 22.89
CA ASP A 448 0.49 6.99 24.17
C ASP A 448 -0.51 5.83 24.01
N ILE A 449 -0.35 4.81 24.85
CA ILE A 449 -1.26 3.66 24.91
C ILE A 449 -2.33 3.91 25.97
N ASN A 450 -1.90 4.03 27.23
CA ASN A 450 -2.76 4.34 28.36
C ASN A 450 -1.94 5.06 29.44
N LYS A 451 -2.50 5.18 30.64
CA LYS A 451 -1.78 5.60 31.83
C LYS A 451 -1.82 4.45 32.84
N PRO A 452 -0.71 3.98 33.42
CA PRO A 452 -0.73 2.97 34.47
C PRO A 452 -1.75 3.29 35.57
N PHE A 453 -2.41 2.25 36.10
CA PHE A 453 -3.42 2.44 37.15
C PHE A 453 -2.82 3.06 38.42
N GLY A 454 -1.66 2.56 38.83
CA GLY A 454 -0.89 3.05 39.95
C GLY A 454 0.56 3.26 39.58
N GLY A 455 1.28 4.12 40.34
CA GLY A 455 2.71 4.31 40.13
C GLY A 455 3.12 4.76 38.73
N SER A 456 4.13 4.10 38.15
CA SER A 456 4.78 4.44 36.89
C SER A 456 4.83 3.27 35.89
N SER A 457 4.39 2.08 36.28
CA SER A 457 4.53 0.86 35.47
C SER A 457 3.30 -0.03 35.55
N GLU A 458 3.03 -0.75 34.48
CA GLU A 458 2.03 -1.79 34.34
C GLU A 458 2.59 -2.97 33.55
N TRP A 459 1.96 -4.14 33.60
CA TRP A 459 2.24 -5.22 32.65
C TRP A 459 1.37 -5.04 31.41
N TRP A 460 1.98 -4.95 30.21
CA TRP A 460 1.31 -4.74 28.94
C TRP A 460 1.64 -5.84 27.93
N SER A 461 0.62 -6.32 27.21
CA SER A 461 0.73 -7.41 26.23
C SER A 461 1.41 -7.03 24.92
N GLY A 462 1.67 -5.75 24.68
CA GLY A 462 1.96 -5.25 23.35
C GLY A 462 0.69 -5.00 22.53
N SER A 463 0.89 -4.49 21.31
CA SER A 463 -0.14 -4.14 20.33
C SER A 463 0.38 -4.53 18.95
N ALA A 464 -0.07 -5.65 18.40
CA ALA A 464 0.29 -6.17 17.08
C ALA A 464 -0.67 -7.28 16.66
N ASP A 465 -0.70 -7.59 15.35
CA ASP A 465 -1.37 -8.76 14.81
C ASP A 465 -0.63 -10.05 15.20
N ASN A 466 -1.36 -11.16 15.21
CA ASN A 466 -0.84 -12.50 15.49
C ASN A 466 -0.10 -12.63 16.82
N LEU A 467 -0.49 -11.87 17.84
CA LEU A 467 0.04 -12.03 19.18
C LEU A 467 -0.41 -13.38 19.77
N ASN A 468 0.51 -14.00 20.52
CA ASN A 468 0.24 -15.13 21.38
C ASN A 468 1.19 -15.01 22.58
N VAL A 469 0.81 -14.15 23.52
CA VAL A 469 1.70 -13.66 24.59
C VAL A 469 1.10 -13.96 25.96
N SER A 470 1.97 -14.22 26.94
CA SER A 470 1.51 -14.56 28.28
C SER A 470 2.35 -13.99 29.40
N LEU A 471 1.70 -13.76 30.55
CA LEU A 471 2.33 -13.36 31.82
C LEU A 471 1.98 -14.43 32.87
N THR A 472 2.95 -15.23 33.24
CA THR A 472 2.77 -16.47 34.04
C THR A 472 3.37 -16.36 35.41
N ARG A 473 2.70 -16.93 36.41
CA ARG A 473 3.17 -17.03 37.81
C ARG A 473 2.85 -18.36 38.45
N ASP A 474 3.81 -18.87 39.25
CA ASP A 474 3.57 -20.01 40.15
C ASP A 474 2.82 -19.56 41.41
N ILE A 475 1.77 -20.33 41.80
CA ILE A 475 0.94 -20.07 42.96
C ILE A 475 0.84 -21.36 43.80
N ASP A 476 1.20 -21.29 45.06
CA ASP A 476 1.05 -22.40 46.03
C ASP A 476 -0.21 -22.20 46.86
N LEU A 477 -1.24 -22.99 46.53
CA LEU A 477 -2.52 -23.01 47.26
C LEU A 477 -2.64 -24.19 48.22
N THR A 478 -1.51 -24.86 48.56
CA THR A 478 -1.50 -25.99 49.50
C THR A 478 -2.14 -25.60 50.86
N GLY A 479 -3.12 -26.40 51.32
CA GLY A 479 -3.84 -26.16 52.56
C GLY A 479 -4.89 -25.03 52.49
N LYS A 480 -5.15 -24.49 51.33
CA LYS A 480 -6.21 -23.49 51.11
C LYS A 480 -7.53 -24.15 50.68
N THR A 481 -8.65 -23.50 50.98
CA THR A 481 -10.00 -23.97 50.63
C THR A 481 -10.68 -23.08 49.60
N LYS A 482 -10.30 -21.81 49.51
CA LYS A 482 -10.77 -20.85 48.51
C LYS A 482 -9.61 -20.02 48.02
N ALA A 483 -9.61 -19.66 46.73
CA ALA A 483 -8.60 -18.81 46.16
C ALA A 483 -9.11 -18.00 44.97
N GLY A 484 -8.52 -16.86 44.72
CA GLY A 484 -8.73 -16.02 43.55
C GLY A 484 -7.53 -15.15 43.26
N ILE A 485 -7.48 -14.66 42.03
CA ILE A 485 -6.53 -13.63 41.61
C ILE A 485 -7.32 -12.42 41.13
N ASN A 486 -6.95 -11.24 41.63
CA ASN A 486 -7.57 -9.97 41.31
C ASN A 486 -6.51 -9.05 40.73
N ALA A 487 -6.91 -8.19 39.81
CA ALA A 487 -6.05 -7.17 39.20
C ALA A 487 -6.87 -5.94 38.81
N LYS A 488 -6.22 -4.81 38.69
CA LYS A 488 -6.70 -3.75 37.82
C LYS A 488 -6.32 -4.13 36.40
N ALA A 489 -7.23 -3.97 35.45
CA ALA A 489 -6.98 -4.24 34.05
C ALA A 489 -7.56 -3.15 33.16
N TRP A 490 -6.91 -2.99 32.04
CA TRP A 490 -7.32 -2.12 30.94
C TRP A 490 -7.11 -2.88 29.63
N TYR A 491 -8.03 -2.73 28.66
CA TYR A 491 -7.87 -3.36 27.36
C TYR A 491 -8.57 -2.61 26.24
N GLU A 492 -7.94 -2.66 25.07
CA GLU A 492 -8.51 -2.39 23.77
C GLU A 492 -8.11 -3.53 22.83
N LEU A 493 -9.07 -4.43 22.62
CA LEU A 493 -8.94 -5.65 21.83
C LEU A 493 -10.02 -5.60 20.72
N GLU A 494 -9.72 -6.09 19.53
CA GLU A 494 -10.72 -6.14 18.47
C GLU A 494 -11.92 -7.00 18.91
N PRO A 495 -13.14 -6.43 18.92
CA PRO A 495 -14.33 -7.18 19.32
C PRO A 495 -14.51 -8.45 18.47
N ASP A 496 -14.73 -9.58 19.13
CA ASP A 496 -15.01 -10.89 18.52
C ASP A 496 -13.84 -11.56 17.76
N PHE A 497 -12.63 -10.93 17.75
CA PHE A 497 -11.43 -11.47 17.10
C PHE A 497 -10.23 -11.57 18.05
N ASP A 498 -10.00 -10.56 18.88
CA ASP A 498 -8.90 -10.52 19.84
C ASP A 498 -9.38 -10.81 21.26
N TYR A 499 -8.61 -11.59 22.02
CA TYR A 499 -9.05 -12.08 23.33
C TYR A 499 -7.93 -12.05 24.37
N ALA A 500 -8.32 -11.73 25.64
CA ALA A 500 -7.46 -11.97 26.79
C ALA A 500 -8.16 -12.94 27.77
N PHE A 501 -7.40 -13.93 28.26
CA PHE A 501 -7.86 -15.03 29.09
C PHE A 501 -7.11 -15.06 30.43
N GLY A 502 -7.75 -15.62 31.47
CA GLY A 502 -7.08 -16.15 32.62
C GLY A 502 -7.02 -17.68 32.54
N GLU A 503 -5.86 -18.26 32.66
CA GLU A 503 -5.66 -19.69 32.47
C GLU A 503 -4.83 -20.30 33.61
N VAL A 504 -5.13 -21.56 33.94
CA VAL A 504 -4.45 -22.35 34.98
C VAL A 504 -3.86 -23.62 34.40
N SER A 505 -2.63 -23.93 34.81
CA SER A 505 -1.97 -25.22 34.61
C SER A 505 -1.68 -25.90 35.95
N THR A 506 -1.88 -27.24 36.00
CA THR A 506 -1.53 -28.10 37.16
C THR A 506 -0.40 -29.07 36.82
N ASP A 507 0.17 -29.00 35.65
CA ASP A 507 1.18 -29.93 35.10
C ASP A 507 2.48 -29.26 34.67
N GLY A 508 2.73 -28.03 35.19
CA GLY A 508 3.94 -27.27 34.91
C GLY A 508 3.96 -26.61 33.55
N GLY A 509 2.79 -26.14 33.10
CA GLY A 509 2.64 -25.37 31.86
C GLY A 509 2.50 -26.21 30.59
N LYS A 510 2.32 -27.53 30.70
CA LYS A 510 2.14 -28.40 29.53
C LYS A 510 0.73 -28.29 28.96
N THR A 511 -0.27 -28.17 29.84
CA THR A 511 -1.67 -27.94 29.46
C THR A 511 -2.26 -26.78 30.25
N TRP A 512 -3.19 -26.04 29.63
CA TRP A 512 -3.81 -24.86 30.20
C TRP A 512 -5.32 -24.95 30.12
N THR A 513 -6.00 -24.51 31.18
CA THR A 513 -7.47 -24.47 31.26
C THR A 513 -7.90 -23.04 31.57
N VAL A 514 -8.76 -22.49 30.72
CA VAL A 514 -9.37 -21.16 30.94
C VAL A 514 -10.28 -21.22 32.17
N VAL A 515 -10.17 -20.22 33.03
CA VAL A 515 -10.95 -20.16 34.30
C VAL A 515 -11.99 -19.05 34.24
N ASP A 516 -13.10 -19.26 34.97
CA ASP A 516 -14.17 -18.26 35.07
C ASP A 516 -13.65 -16.99 35.77
N GLY A 517 -14.07 -15.85 35.25
CA GLY A 517 -13.67 -14.53 35.77
C GLY A 517 -14.79 -13.52 35.71
N THR A 518 -14.52 -12.35 36.31
CA THR A 518 -15.45 -11.22 36.32
C THR A 518 -14.73 -9.94 35.93
N TRP A 519 -15.45 -9.08 35.23
CA TRP A 519 -15.08 -7.70 34.92
C TRP A 519 -16.02 -6.76 35.66
N ASN A 520 -15.50 -5.93 36.58
CA ASN A 520 -16.29 -5.04 37.47
C ASN A 520 -17.45 -5.78 38.16
N GLY A 521 -17.20 -7.05 38.57
CA GLY A 521 -18.15 -7.89 39.26
C GLY A 521 -19.16 -8.64 38.34
N ALA A 522 -19.22 -8.34 37.05
CA ALA A 522 -20.01 -9.08 36.08
C ALA A 522 -19.23 -10.26 35.51
N ALA A 523 -19.87 -11.41 35.28
CA ALA A 523 -19.19 -12.54 34.66
C ALA A 523 -18.65 -12.21 33.27
N LEU A 524 -17.43 -12.69 32.93
CA LEU A 524 -16.87 -12.51 31.61
C LEU A 524 -17.73 -13.13 30.51
N PRO A 525 -17.86 -12.48 29.35
CA PRO A 525 -18.47 -13.10 28.17
C PRO A 525 -17.77 -14.41 27.82
N LYS A 526 -18.46 -15.29 27.13
CA LYS A 526 -17.90 -16.59 26.71
C LYS A 526 -17.76 -16.62 25.19
N GLU A 527 -16.53 -16.75 24.73
CA GLU A 527 -16.18 -17.01 23.35
C GLU A 527 -15.91 -18.51 23.17
N ASN A 528 -16.66 -19.16 22.30
CA ASN A 528 -16.60 -20.62 22.11
C ASN A 528 -16.63 -21.40 23.44
N GLY A 529 -17.44 -20.92 24.39
CA GLY A 529 -17.59 -21.52 25.74
C GLY A 529 -16.49 -21.17 26.73
N ARG A 530 -15.46 -20.37 26.35
CA ARG A 530 -14.35 -19.95 27.21
C ARG A 530 -14.58 -18.51 27.67
N PRO A 531 -14.52 -18.21 28.98
CA PRO A 531 -14.54 -16.83 29.47
C PRO A 531 -13.37 -16.00 28.94
N ALA A 532 -13.64 -14.83 28.34
CA ALA A 532 -12.66 -13.99 27.73
C ALA A 532 -12.98 -12.50 27.88
N LEU A 533 -11.96 -11.65 27.86
CA LEU A 533 -12.08 -10.22 27.59
C LEU A 533 -11.93 -10.00 26.10
N SER A 534 -12.78 -9.16 25.51
CA SER A 534 -12.72 -8.68 24.13
C SER A 534 -13.43 -7.32 24.07
N GLY A 535 -13.14 -6.48 23.07
CA GLY A 535 -13.71 -5.15 22.94
C GLY A 535 -12.89 -4.06 23.62
N LEU A 536 -13.53 -2.92 23.91
CA LEU A 536 -12.86 -1.69 24.32
C LEU A 536 -13.29 -1.28 25.73
N THR A 537 -12.34 -0.82 26.57
CA THR A 537 -12.65 -0.21 27.87
C THR A 537 -12.42 1.30 27.83
N ALA A 538 -13.29 2.06 28.50
CA ALA A 538 -13.11 3.50 28.66
C ALA A 538 -12.10 3.85 29.77
N ALA A 539 -11.88 2.94 30.73
CA ALA A 539 -11.03 3.13 31.89
C ALA A 539 -10.61 1.79 32.50
N TRP A 540 -9.66 1.85 33.42
CA TRP A 540 -9.28 0.71 34.25
C TRP A 540 -10.45 0.16 35.04
N GLY A 541 -10.56 -1.17 35.10
CA GLY A 541 -11.59 -1.90 35.83
C GLY A 541 -11.02 -3.01 36.71
N ASP A 542 -11.91 -3.60 37.52
CA ASP A 542 -11.59 -4.74 38.38
C ASP A 542 -11.73 -6.04 37.60
N LEU A 543 -10.60 -6.76 37.40
CA LEU A 543 -10.56 -8.09 36.80
C LEU A 543 -10.28 -9.13 37.88
N SER A 544 -11.12 -10.16 37.96
CA SER A 544 -10.94 -11.24 38.94
C SER A 544 -11.15 -12.59 38.29
N PHE A 545 -10.35 -13.59 38.70
CA PHE A 545 -10.50 -14.98 38.28
C PHE A 545 -10.67 -15.88 39.51
N ASN A 546 -11.61 -16.84 39.45
CA ASN A 546 -11.89 -17.78 40.53
C ASN A 546 -10.95 -18.98 40.42
N LEU A 547 -10.23 -19.26 41.48
CA LEU A 547 -9.26 -20.37 41.59
C LEU A 547 -9.71 -21.44 42.61
N ASP A 548 -10.96 -21.42 43.12
CA ASP A 548 -11.46 -22.34 44.13
C ASP A 548 -11.31 -23.82 43.73
N ALA A 549 -11.50 -24.16 42.46
CA ALA A 549 -11.31 -25.51 41.91
C ALA A 549 -9.86 -26.02 41.99
N TYR A 550 -8.93 -25.17 42.28
CA TYR A 550 -7.50 -25.46 42.37
C TYR A 550 -6.96 -25.33 43.81
N ALA A 551 -7.83 -25.03 44.77
CA ALA A 551 -7.49 -25.00 46.17
C ALA A 551 -6.83 -26.33 46.62
N GLY A 552 -5.80 -26.25 47.48
CA GLY A 552 -5.00 -27.39 47.92
C GLY A 552 -3.90 -27.84 46.97
N LYS A 553 -3.72 -27.18 45.80
CA LYS A 553 -2.73 -27.55 44.77
C LYS A 553 -1.64 -26.47 44.60
N LYS A 554 -0.54 -26.86 43.99
CA LYS A 554 0.41 -25.93 43.36
C LYS A 554 0.02 -25.80 41.91
N ILE A 555 -0.10 -24.56 41.42
CA ILE A 555 -0.55 -24.26 40.09
C ILE A 555 0.34 -23.21 39.43
N GLN A 556 0.25 -23.09 38.11
CA GLN A 556 0.62 -21.90 37.37
C GLN A 556 -0.65 -21.18 36.93
N PHE A 557 -0.68 -19.87 37.11
CA PHE A 557 -1.71 -19.00 36.51
C PHE A 557 -1.04 -18.12 35.46
N ARG A 558 -1.74 -17.85 34.36
CA ARG A 558 -1.30 -16.86 33.40
C ARG A 558 -2.43 -15.95 32.89
N TYR A 559 -2.11 -14.70 32.66
CA TYR A 559 -2.81 -13.86 31.71
C TYR A 559 -2.30 -14.21 30.31
N HIS A 560 -3.21 -14.43 29.35
CA HIS A 560 -2.88 -14.86 28.00
C HIS A 560 -3.64 -13.99 27.01
N ASN A 561 -2.94 -13.24 26.16
CA ASN A 561 -3.54 -12.42 25.10
C ASN A 561 -3.21 -13.00 23.72
N THR A 562 -4.25 -13.13 22.90
CA THR A 562 -4.15 -13.59 21.51
C THR A 562 -4.84 -12.58 20.59
N THR A 563 -4.19 -12.25 19.46
CA THR A 563 -4.77 -11.46 18.38
C THR A 563 -4.74 -12.28 17.10
N ASP A 564 -5.67 -11.98 16.18
CA ASP A 564 -5.64 -12.59 14.85
C ASP A 564 -4.70 -11.83 13.88
N GLY A 565 -4.80 -12.08 12.58
CA GLY A 565 -3.93 -11.49 11.55
C GLY A 565 -4.47 -10.22 10.90
N GLY A 566 -5.52 -9.65 11.46
CA GLY A 566 -6.20 -8.49 10.90
C GLY A 566 -5.96 -7.20 11.67
N LEU A 567 -7.02 -6.54 12.09
CA LEU A 567 -6.97 -5.30 12.85
C LEU A 567 -6.62 -5.56 14.32
N HIS A 568 -5.67 -4.84 14.87
CA HIS A 568 -5.37 -4.84 16.30
C HIS A 568 -5.56 -3.46 16.92
N TYR A 569 -5.94 -3.45 18.19
CA TYR A 569 -6.02 -2.22 18.99
C TYR A 569 -4.85 -2.11 19.98
N ARG A 570 -4.97 -1.25 21.00
CA ARG A 570 -3.86 -0.89 21.89
C ARG A 570 -3.47 -1.97 22.92
N GLY A 571 -4.10 -3.17 22.87
CA GLY A 571 -3.72 -4.35 23.64
C GLY A 571 -4.36 -4.46 25.01
N PHE A 572 -3.73 -5.27 25.89
CA PHE A 572 -4.21 -5.60 27.22
C PHE A 572 -3.15 -5.30 28.28
N ALA A 573 -3.57 -4.65 29.37
CA ALA A 573 -2.69 -4.31 30.48
C ALA A 573 -3.28 -4.73 31.82
N VAL A 574 -2.41 -5.12 32.75
CA VAL A 574 -2.75 -5.42 34.15
C VAL A 574 -1.81 -4.71 35.13
N ASP A 575 -2.39 -4.29 36.26
CA ASP A 575 -1.71 -3.59 37.32
C ASP A 575 -2.32 -4.01 38.69
N ASN A 576 -1.63 -3.73 39.79
CA ASN A 576 -2.09 -4.01 41.15
C ASN A 576 -2.69 -5.42 41.30
N VAL A 577 -1.86 -6.45 40.92
CA VAL A 577 -2.29 -7.86 40.97
C VAL A 577 -2.17 -8.40 42.39
N ALA A 578 -3.21 -9.13 42.84
CA ALA A 578 -3.18 -9.79 44.14
C ALA A 578 -3.77 -11.22 44.06
N VAL A 579 -3.07 -12.19 44.67
CA VAL A 579 -3.58 -13.53 44.90
C VAL A 579 -4.10 -13.59 46.34
N VAL A 580 -5.36 -13.92 46.52
CA VAL A 580 -6.03 -14.00 47.82
C VAL A 580 -6.53 -15.43 48.02
N ALA A 581 -6.24 -16.02 49.20
CA ALA A 581 -6.79 -17.33 49.57
C ALA A 581 -7.23 -17.33 51.04
N ASP A 582 -8.41 -17.88 51.29
CA ASP A 582 -9.08 -17.92 52.59
C ASP A 582 -9.13 -16.56 53.29
N GLY A 583 -9.30 -15.45 52.48
CA GLY A 583 -9.35 -14.09 52.99
C GLY A 583 -7.98 -13.46 53.31
N VAL A 584 -6.87 -14.14 53.02
CA VAL A 584 -5.51 -13.65 53.22
C VAL A 584 -4.85 -13.40 51.86
N THR A 585 -4.19 -12.27 51.70
CA THR A 585 -3.34 -11.98 50.53
C THR A 585 -2.06 -12.80 50.61
N LEU A 586 -1.89 -13.73 49.69
CA LEU A 586 -0.67 -14.54 49.57
C LEU A 586 0.42 -13.83 48.81
N PHE A 587 0.03 -12.96 47.88
CA PHE A 587 0.92 -12.22 47.00
C PHE A 587 0.24 -10.94 46.54
N SER A 588 1.01 -9.87 46.41
CA SER A 588 0.59 -8.65 45.71
C SER A 588 1.75 -8.06 44.91
N ASP A 589 1.43 -7.43 43.81
CA ASP A 589 2.34 -6.78 42.88
C ASP A 589 1.75 -5.50 42.37
N ASP A 590 2.43 -4.38 42.60
CA ASP A 590 2.09 -3.05 42.09
C ASP A 590 2.88 -2.71 40.83
N VAL A 591 3.59 -3.67 40.26
CA VAL A 591 4.40 -3.60 39.02
C VAL A 591 5.59 -2.62 39.10
N GLU A 592 5.86 -2.02 40.28
CA GLU A 592 6.96 -1.03 40.46
C GLU A 592 8.31 -1.68 40.74
N HIS A 593 8.35 -2.94 41.18
CA HIS A 593 9.52 -3.58 41.76
C HIS A 593 10.07 -4.78 40.96
N GLY A 594 10.35 -4.60 39.66
CA GLY A 594 10.88 -5.66 38.79
C GLY A 594 9.83 -6.70 38.44
N ASP A 595 10.27 -7.88 38.04
CA ASP A 595 9.36 -8.94 37.56
C ASP A 595 8.59 -9.63 38.68
N ASN A 596 8.99 -9.43 39.92
CA ASN A 596 8.34 -9.91 41.14
C ASN A 596 7.82 -11.35 41.06
N GLY A 597 8.58 -12.25 40.41
CA GLY A 597 8.25 -13.66 40.20
C GLY A 597 7.28 -13.97 39.10
N TRP A 598 6.98 -13.02 38.24
CA TRP A 598 6.30 -13.25 36.95
C TRP A 598 7.30 -13.73 35.91
N THR A 599 6.84 -14.59 35.02
CA THR A 599 7.53 -14.98 33.79
C THR A 599 6.74 -14.39 32.60
N ALA A 600 7.33 -13.42 31.94
CA ALA A 600 6.74 -12.76 30.79
C ALA A 600 7.20 -13.42 29.48
N ALA A 601 6.27 -13.85 28.66
CA ALA A 601 6.48 -14.30 27.31
C ALA A 601 5.70 -13.35 26.38
N GLY A 602 6.36 -12.24 25.99
CA GLY A 602 5.78 -11.17 25.16
C GLY A 602 5.16 -10.02 25.96
N PHE A 603 4.75 -10.20 27.21
CA PHE A 603 4.41 -9.07 28.08
C PHE A 603 5.65 -8.29 28.49
N THR A 604 5.50 -6.98 28.66
CA THR A 604 6.57 -6.09 29.13
C THR A 604 6.07 -5.22 30.28
N ARG A 605 7.00 -4.82 31.17
CA ARG A 605 6.74 -3.71 32.11
C ARG A 605 6.74 -2.42 31.31
N PHE A 606 5.69 -1.62 31.43
CA PHE A 606 5.40 -0.56 30.50
C PHE A 606 4.92 0.71 31.23
N GLY A 607 5.38 1.85 30.77
CA GLY A 607 5.07 3.15 31.40
C GLY A 607 3.88 3.90 30.75
N GLY A 608 3.09 3.21 29.93
CA GLY A 608 1.90 3.78 29.28
C GLY A 608 2.16 4.43 27.94
N SER A 609 3.41 4.65 27.53
CA SER A 609 3.79 5.13 26.21
C SER A 609 5.12 4.52 25.76
N TYR A 610 5.32 4.43 24.45
CA TYR A 610 6.62 4.07 23.88
C TYR A 610 7.02 5.06 22.80
N THR A 611 8.33 5.25 22.64
CA THR A 611 8.90 6.07 21.57
C THR A 611 9.58 5.16 20.57
N LYS A 612 9.26 5.36 19.28
CA LYS A 612 9.92 4.70 18.16
C LYS A 612 10.62 5.74 17.31
N ASP A 613 11.85 5.42 16.92
CA ASP A 613 12.67 6.25 16.04
C ASP A 613 12.52 5.75 14.60
N TYR A 614 12.15 6.64 13.71
CA TYR A 614 12.01 6.38 12.28
C TYR A 614 13.11 7.09 11.50
N ALA A 615 13.59 6.45 10.45
CA ALA A 615 14.50 7.08 9.50
C ALA A 615 13.76 8.11 8.64
N GLN A 616 14.50 9.14 8.22
CA GLN A 616 14.00 10.16 7.29
C GLN A 616 15.14 10.71 6.47
N TYR A 617 14.87 11.04 5.20
CA TYR A 617 15.89 11.44 4.24
C TYR A 617 15.36 12.46 3.25
N TYR A 618 16.26 13.31 2.71
CA TYR A 618 16.03 13.93 1.42
C TYR A 618 16.69 13.09 0.33
N ILE A 619 15.99 12.92 -0.80
CA ILE A 619 16.55 12.33 -2.03
C ILE A 619 16.49 13.41 -3.09
N ALA A 620 17.67 13.86 -3.58
CA ALA A 620 17.77 14.86 -4.62
C ALA A 620 18.20 14.20 -5.94
N GLU A 621 17.37 14.34 -6.98
CA GLU A 621 17.59 13.79 -8.32
C GLU A 621 17.65 14.89 -9.38
N ASN A 622 18.53 14.75 -10.35
CA ASN A 622 18.59 15.66 -11.49
C ASN A 622 17.67 15.15 -12.61
N LYS A 623 16.45 15.70 -12.67
CA LYS A 623 15.37 15.34 -13.58
C LYS A 623 15.48 16.14 -14.88
N GLN A 624 15.63 15.48 -16.04
CA GLN A 624 15.82 16.13 -17.32
C GLN A 624 14.92 15.52 -18.41
N TYR A 625 14.72 16.22 -19.54
CA TYR A 625 13.94 15.74 -20.67
C TYR A 625 14.72 14.74 -21.54
N VAL A 626 15.17 13.64 -20.95
CA VAL A 626 15.87 12.55 -21.62
C VAL A 626 15.17 11.23 -21.29
N SER A 627 15.49 10.15 -22.01
CA SER A 627 14.82 8.84 -21.84
C SER A 627 13.29 8.98 -21.95
N PHE A 628 12.53 8.34 -21.10
CA PHE A 628 11.07 8.47 -21.04
C PHE A 628 10.61 9.80 -20.43
N ASP A 629 11.43 10.48 -19.63
CA ASP A 629 11.13 11.81 -19.08
C ASP A 629 11.02 12.93 -20.15
N GLN A 630 11.24 12.62 -21.44
CA GLN A 630 10.85 13.51 -22.53
C GLN A 630 9.35 13.81 -22.52
N THR A 631 8.54 12.91 -22.00
CA THR A 631 7.09 13.10 -21.86
C THR A 631 6.72 14.19 -20.86
N LEU A 632 7.56 14.46 -19.87
CA LEU A 632 7.39 15.61 -18.95
C LEU A 632 7.39 16.96 -19.66
N LYS A 633 7.99 17.03 -20.84
CA LYS A 633 7.99 18.25 -21.67
C LYS A 633 6.66 18.49 -22.37
N THR A 634 6.00 17.46 -22.84
CA THR A 634 4.81 17.55 -23.69
C THR A 634 3.58 16.82 -23.13
N GLY A 635 3.80 15.78 -22.33
CA GLY A 635 2.77 14.89 -21.84
C GLY A 635 1.90 15.36 -20.66
N PRO A 636 2.46 16.00 -19.60
CA PRO A 636 1.64 16.54 -18.52
C PRO A 636 0.44 17.33 -19.05
N TYR A 637 -0.75 17.09 -18.47
CA TYR A 637 -1.99 17.59 -19.06
C TYR A 637 -3.04 18.01 -18.03
N ASN A 638 -3.97 18.81 -18.52
CA ASN A 638 -5.18 19.25 -17.85
C ASN A 638 -6.40 18.95 -18.72
N PHE A 639 -7.52 18.56 -18.10
CA PHE A 639 -8.82 18.53 -18.75
C PHE A 639 -9.44 19.94 -18.72
N GLY A 640 -9.15 20.76 -19.72
CA GLY A 640 -9.44 22.19 -19.69
C GLY A 640 -10.86 22.58 -20.13
N SER A 641 -11.56 21.76 -20.93
CA SER A 641 -12.81 22.16 -21.56
C SER A 641 -13.98 21.23 -21.23
N ALA A 642 -15.05 21.78 -20.63
CA ALA A 642 -16.30 21.04 -20.40
C ALA A 642 -17.05 20.70 -21.72
N ALA A 643 -16.83 21.43 -22.81
CA ALA A 643 -17.41 21.15 -24.12
C ALA A 643 -16.74 19.94 -24.80
N LYS A 644 -15.54 19.56 -24.35
CA LYS A 644 -14.77 18.44 -24.87
C LYS A 644 -14.30 17.59 -23.68
N PRO A 645 -15.15 16.75 -23.08
CA PRO A 645 -14.86 16.04 -21.83
C PRO A 645 -13.64 15.10 -21.91
N ASN A 646 -13.33 14.55 -23.08
CA ASN A 646 -12.17 13.70 -23.34
C ASN A 646 -11.03 14.46 -24.03
N TRP A 647 -10.97 15.76 -23.85
CA TRP A 647 -9.94 16.63 -24.41
C TRP A 647 -8.99 17.11 -23.34
N VAL A 648 -7.69 16.83 -23.51
CA VAL A 648 -6.65 17.30 -22.62
C VAL A 648 -5.85 18.42 -23.25
N GLU A 649 -5.42 19.34 -22.39
CA GLU A 649 -4.51 20.45 -22.68
C GLU A 649 -3.14 20.11 -22.09
N HIS A 650 -2.10 20.04 -22.92
CA HIS A 650 -0.77 19.69 -22.48
C HIS A 650 0.03 20.90 -21.97
N TYR A 651 0.84 20.68 -20.95
CA TYR A 651 1.79 21.64 -20.41
C TYR A 651 3.06 20.92 -19.94
N SER A 652 4.15 21.66 -19.69
CA SER A 652 5.43 21.05 -19.35
C SER A 652 5.70 21.11 -17.86
N TYR A 653 6.12 20.00 -17.27
CA TYR A 653 6.81 19.98 -15.98
C TYR A 653 8.24 20.50 -16.17
N GLN A 654 8.75 21.31 -15.24
CA GLN A 654 10.03 21.99 -15.41
C GLN A 654 11.18 21.09 -14.94
N PRO A 655 12.24 20.91 -15.77
CA PRO A 655 13.38 20.08 -15.40
C PRO A 655 14.30 20.79 -14.41
N GLY A 656 15.02 20.04 -13.58
CA GLY A 656 15.95 20.57 -12.58
C GLY A 656 16.22 19.55 -11.48
N LEU A 657 16.74 20.03 -10.35
CA LEU A 657 16.95 19.19 -9.18
C LEU A 657 15.62 19.01 -8.44
N LEU A 658 15.02 17.82 -8.52
CA LEU A 658 13.83 17.48 -7.74
C LEU A 658 14.26 16.90 -6.40
N ILE A 659 13.71 17.42 -5.31
CA ILE A 659 14.02 16.99 -3.95
C ILE A 659 12.79 16.32 -3.37
N TRP A 660 12.94 15.04 -2.94
CA TRP A 660 11.91 14.26 -2.25
C TRP A 660 12.21 14.23 -0.76
N TYR A 661 11.19 14.32 0.07
CA TYR A 661 11.27 14.00 1.48
C TYR A 661 10.67 12.60 1.70
N TRP A 662 11.51 11.68 2.17
CA TRP A 662 11.12 10.32 2.53
C TRP A 662 11.01 10.18 4.05
N ASP A 663 9.82 9.84 4.55
CA ASP A 663 9.49 9.72 5.97
C ASP A 663 8.99 8.29 6.26
N GLU A 664 9.84 7.45 6.83
CA GLU A 664 9.48 6.06 7.18
C GLU A 664 8.42 5.94 8.27
N SER A 665 8.06 7.03 8.94
CA SER A 665 6.93 7.02 9.89
C SER A 665 5.57 7.00 9.21
N GLN A 666 5.54 7.29 7.90
CA GLN A 666 4.35 7.22 7.05
C GLN A 666 4.37 5.92 6.25
N THR A 667 3.21 5.34 5.99
CA THR A 667 3.07 4.09 5.23
C THR A 667 2.53 4.31 3.82
N ASP A 668 1.99 5.49 3.55
CA ASP A 668 1.33 5.87 2.31
C ASP A 668 1.50 7.37 2.01
N ASN A 669 0.98 7.81 0.87
CA ASN A 669 0.96 9.20 0.44
C ASN A 669 -0.44 9.83 0.51
N ASN A 670 -1.29 9.39 1.43
CA ASN A 670 -2.67 9.84 1.58
C ASN A 670 -2.77 11.23 2.24
N VAL A 671 -2.35 12.26 1.52
CA VAL A 671 -2.39 13.66 2.00
C VAL A 671 -3.81 14.11 2.39
N SER A 672 -4.84 13.44 1.89
CA SER A 672 -6.23 13.67 2.31
C SER A 672 -6.54 13.18 3.72
N ALA A 673 -5.72 12.28 4.27
CA ALA A 673 -5.79 11.79 5.65
C ALA A 673 -4.79 12.54 6.55
N HIS A 674 -3.59 12.83 6.04
CA HIS A 674 -2.52 13.51 6.77
C HIS A 674 -1.87 14.63 5.92
N PRO A 675 -2.54 15.80 5.80
CA PRO A 675 -2.11 16.91 4.96
C PRO A 675 -0.66 17.34 5.19
N GLY A 676 0.10 17.47 4.10
CA GLY A 676 1.53 17.83 4.14
C GLY A 676 2.47 16.70 4.54
N HIS A 677 1.97 15.48 4.78
CA HIS A 677 2.78 14.32 5.14
C HIS A 677 2.52 13.13 4.23
N GLY A 678 3.51 12.29 4.05
CA GLY A 678 3.43 11.07 3.25
C GLY A 678 4.73 10.28 3.29
N LEU A 679 4.68 9.04 2.79
CA LEU A 679 5.84 8.14 2.70
C LEU A 679 6.99 8.78 1.92
N VAL A 680 6.67 9.33 0.74
CA VAL A 680 7.63 10.07 -0.10
C VAL A 680 6.90 11.12 -0.94
N LEU A 681 7.17 12.39 -0.67
CA LEU A 681 6.55 13.52 -1.36
C LEU A 681 7.62 14.49 -1.88
N PRO A 682 7.43 15.09 -3.06
CA PRO A 682 8.36 16.10 -3.56
C PRO A 682 8.19 17.42 -2.81
N VAL A 683 9.31 18.09 -2.57
CA VAL A 683 9.36 19.46 -2.08
C VAL A 683 9.09 20.40 -3.24
N ASP A 684 8.10 21.27 -3.08
CA ASP A 684 7.78 22.27 -4.10
C ASP A 684 8.66 23.52 -3.95
N SER A 685 9.48 23.83 -4.96
CA SER A 685 10.33 25.03 -4.94
C SER A 685 9.53 26.33 -5.03
N HIS A 686 8.24 26.26 -5.45
CA HIS A 686 7.30 27.37 -5.58
C HIS A 686 5.98 27.11 -4.84
N PRO A 687 6.00 26.99 -3.50
CA PRO A 687 4.87 26.46 -2.70
C PRO A 687 3.70 27.44 -2.57
N ALA A 688 3.68 28.55 -3.30
CA ALA A 688 2.56 29.49 -3.27
C ALA A 688 1.34 28.87 -4.00
N PRO A 689 0.15 28.78 -3.35
CA PRO A 689 -1.02 28.15 -3.95
C PRO A 689 -1.40 28.73 -5.30
N MET A 690 -1.44 27.90 -6.34
CA MET A 690 -1.90 28.30 -7.66
C MET A 690 -3.43 28.24 -7.72
N LYS A 691 -4.01 29.25 -8.37
CA LYS A 691 -5.47 29.39 -8.46
C LYS A 691 -5.91 29.66 -9.90
N TRP A 692 -7.04 29.09 -10.25
CA TRP A 692 -7.77 29.45 -11.45
C TRP A 692 -8.24 30.91 -11.42
N SER A 693 -8.59 31.47 -12.56
CA SER A 693 -9.11 32.83 -12.66
C SER A 693 -10.39 33.07 -11.85
N ASP A 694 -11.13 32.03 -11.51
CA ASP A 694 -12.29 32.06 -10.62
C ASP A 694 -11.94 32.02 -9.11
N GLY A 695 -10.64 31.93 -8.77
CA GLY A 695 -10.14 31.90 -7.39
C GLY A 695 -10.12 30.52 -6.75
N THR A 696 -10.56 29.46 -7.41
CA THR A 696 -10.45 28.08 -6.92
C THR A 696 -9.02 27.57 -7.07
N LEU A 697 -8.59 26.65 -6.17
CA LEU A 697 -7.27 26.03 -6.23
C LEU A 697 -7.11 25.17 -7.49
N MET A 698 -5.91 25.17 -8.04
CA MET A 698 -5.52 24.16 -9.02
C MET A 698 -5.22 22.83 -8.31
N ARG A 699 -5.31 21.73 -9.04
CA ARG A 699 -5.02 20.39 -8.49
C ARG A 699 -3.55 20.30 -8.07
N PRO A 700 -3.19 19.55 -7.01
CA PRO A 700 -1.81 19.36 -6.57
C PRO A 700 -0.85 18.92 -7.69
N ARG A 701 -1.30 18.03 -8.61
CA ARG A 701 -0.50 17.63 -9.77
C ARG A 701 -0.23 18.75 -10.79
N MET A 702 -1.05 19.81 -10.79
CA MET A 702 -0.79 21.01 -11.59
C MET A 702 0.10 21.98 -10.83
N GLN A 703 -0.14 22.14 -9.51
CA GLN A 703 0.69 22.94 -8.62
C GLN A 703 2.16 22.52 -8.70
N GLY A 704 2.45 21.21 -8.74
CA GLY A 704 3.81 20.66 -8.74
C GLY A 704 4.58 20.77 -10.06
N PHE A 705 4.10 21.49 -11.09
CA PHE A 705 4.76 21.55 -12.40
C PHE A 705 6.15 22.19 -12.39
N ASP A 706 6.45 23.03 -11.40
CA ASP A 706 7.70 23.77 -11.23
C ASP A 706 8.37 23.50 -9.88
N SER A 707 8.17 22.31 -9.31
CA SER A 707 8.73 21.92 -8.02
C SER A 707 10.25 21.79 -7.98
N THR A 708 10.91 21.72 -9.14
CA THR A 708 12.38 21.55 -9.21
C THR A 708 13.17 22.78 -8.77
N PHE A 709 14.32 22.53 -8.16
CA PHE A 709 15.31 23.53 -7.80
C PHE A 709 16.35 23.72 -8.91
N GLY A 710 16.92 24.94 -9.03
CA GLY A 710 17.95 25.25 -10.01
C GLY A 710 17.98 26.72 -10.44
N SER A 711 18.91 27.05 -11.33
CA SER A 711 19.13 28.42 -11.81
C SER A 711 18.14 28.86 -12.91
N ARG A 712 17.40 27.89 -13.49
CA ARG A 712 16.51 28.16 -14.63
C ARG A 712 15.28 28.93 -14.21
N ARG A 713 14.82 29.82 -15.08
CA ARG A 713 13.54 30.50 -14.91
C ARG A 713 12.41 29.58 -15.37
N VAL A 714 11.34 29.54 -14.62
CA VAL A 714 10.10 28.91 -15.01
C VAL A 714 9.38 29.81 -16.02
N PRO A 715 9.03 29.33 -17.22
CA PRO A 715 8.27 30.11 -18.21
C PRO A 715 6.85 30.36 -17.71
N ALA A 716 6.19 31.37 -18.27
CA ALA A 716 4.75 31.55 -18.05
C ALA A 716 3.97 30.40 -18.71
N LEU A 717 2.88 29.96 -18.06
CA LEU A 717 2.01 28.91 -18.50
C LEU A 717 0.57 29.45 -18.61
N THR A 718 -0.14 29.10 -19.69
CA THR A 718 -1.57 29.40 -19.84
C THR A 718 -2.33 28.09 -19.83
N LEU A 719 -3.32 27.98 -18.96
CA LEU A 719 -4.20 26.81 -18.85
C LEU A 719 -5.66 27.25 -18.86
N HIS A 720 -6.55 26.33 -19.23
CA HIS A 720 -7.98 26.59 -19.33
C HIS A 720 -8.78 25.70 -18.36
N LYS A 721 -9.83 26.29 -17.77
CA LYS A 721 -10.87 25.59 -17.03
C LYS A 721 -12.21 25.94 -17.64
N ALA A 722 -12.95 24.96 -18.18
CA ALA A 722 -14.21 25.21 -18.88
C ALA A 722 -14.09 26.35 -19.93
N ASP A 723 -13.04 26.33 -20.74
CA ASP A 723 -12.70 27.33 -21.76
C ASP A 723 -12.32 28.73 -21.24
N VAL A 724 -12.16 28.90 -19.93
CA VAL A 724 -11.70 30.17 -19.33
C VAL A 724 -10.18 30.11 -19.10
N GLU A 725 -9.50 31.04 -19.75
CA GLU A 725 -8.03 31.18 -19.66
C GLU A 725 -7.58 31.61 -18.26
N THR A 726 -6.53 30.95 -17.77
CA THR A 726 -5.79 31.35 -16.58
C THR A 726 -4.30 31.39 -16.89
N VAL A 727 -3.67 32.54 -16.71
CA VAL A 727 -2.24 32.73 -16.92
C VAL A 727 -1.47 32.60 -15.63
N ILE A 728 -0.58 31.61 -15.55
CA ILE A 728 0.40 31.45 -14.48
C ILE A 728 1.64 32.24 -14.90
N PRO A 729 2.04 33.26 -14.14
CA PRO A 729 3.16 34.12 -14.53
C PRO A 729 4.50 33.37 -14.43
N LYS A 730 5.47 33.78 -15.26
CA LYS A 730 6.84 33.29 -15.13
C LYS A 730 7.41 33.57 -13.74
N SER A 731 8.19 32.63 -13.20
CA SER A 731 8.90 32.75 -11.93
C SER A 731 10.42 32.70 -12.13
N LYS A 732 11.17 33.01 -11.07
CA LYS A 732 12.64 32.82 -11.04
C LYS A 732 12.92 31.39 -10.59
N GLY A 733 14.05 30.84 -11.02
CA GLY A 733 14.59 29.63 -10.43
C GLY A 733 14.89 29.83 -8.94
N VAL A 734 14.78 28.78 -8.19
CA VAL A 734 15.14 28.67 -6.77
C VAL A 734 16.28 27.68 -6.68
N ASP A 735 17.48 28.16 -6.33
CA ASP A 735 18.72 27.37 -6.32
C ASP A 735 19.04 26.76 -4.95
N GLU A 736 18.34 27.17 -3.89
CA GLU A 736 18.54 26.67 -2.53
C GLU A 736 17.23 26.15 -1.89
N PHE A 737 17.25 24.89 -1.54
CA PHE A 737 16.34 24.33 -0.54
C PHE A 737 16.94 24.51 0.85
N ASN A 738 16.18 25.09 1.77
CA ASN A 738 16.54 25.24 3.19
C ASN A 738 15.34 24.81 4.02
N ASP A 739 15.49 23.74 4.78
CA ASP A 739 14.38 23.11 5.50
C ASP A 739 13.87 23.93 6.71
N LEU A 740 14.54 25.02 7.08
CA LEU A 740 14.00 25.97 8.06
C LEU A 740 12.91 26.87 7.46
N LYS A 741 12.87 27.01 6.12
CA LYS A 741 11.80 27.72 5.41
C LYS A 741 10.56 26.82 5.31
N SER A 742 9.41 27.41 5.00
CA SER A 742 8.19 26.67 4.71
C SER A 742 8.11 26.36 3.22
N TRP A 743 7.96 25.08 2.87
CA TRP A 743 7.77 24.57 1.52
C TRP A 743 6.38 23.94 1.34
N TRP A 744 5.50 24.21 2.28
CA TRP A 744 4.12 23.74 2.32
C TRP A 744 3.20 24.87 2.79
N SER A 745 1.98 24.90 2.25
CA SER A 745 0.98 25.91 2.56
C SER A 745 -0.31 25.29 3.11
N LYS A 746 -0.82 25.79 4.24
CA LYS A 746 -2.14 25.40 4.76
C LYS A 746 -3.30 25.83 3.85
N ASP A 747 -3.07 26.82 2.98
CA ASP A 747 -4.07 27.27 2.01
C ASP A 747 -4.21 26.34 0.82
N ASP A 748 -3.22 25.44 0.62
CA ASP A 748 -3.23 24.33 -0.33
C ASP A 748 -2.61 23.10 0.32
N GLN A 749 -3.34 22.55 1.28
CA GLN A 749 -2.82 21.55 2.22
C GLN A 749 -2.46 20.20 1.61
N TYR A 750 -2.89 19.92 0.38
CA TYR A 750 -2.64 18.66 -0.32
C TYR A 750 -1.46 18.75 -1.30
N ALA A 751 -0.92 19.95 -1.53
CA ALA A 751 0.24 20.18 -2.38
C ALA A 751 1.51 20.42 -1.56
N GLY A 752 2.66 19.93 -2.07
CA GLY A 752 3.95 20.02 -1.37
C GLY A 752 4.05 19.11 -0.15
N VAL A 753 5.08 19.32 0.67
CA VAL A 753 5.35 18.55 1.89
C VAL A 753 5.86 19.45 3.01
N ASP A 754 5.36 19.23 4.23
CA ASP A 754 5.86 19.89 5.44
C ASP A 754 7.13 19.16 5.92
N VAL A 755 8.27 19.74 5.59
CA VAL A 755 9.58 19.14 5.85
C VAL A 755 10.01 19.31 7.30
N PRO A 756 10.83 18.38 7.84
CA PRO A 756 11.39 18.53 9.18
C PRO A 756 12.38 19.68 9.21
N LYS A 757 12.38 20.41 10.32
CA LYS A 757 13.27 21.56 10.53
C LYS A 757 14.59 21.15 11.16
N THR A 758 15.41 20.44 10.38
CA THR A 758 16.68 19.86 10.85
C THR A 758 17.87 20.81 10.74
N GLY A 759 17.69 21.97 10.13
CA GLY A 759 18.78 22.91 9.84
C GLY A 759 19.63 22.46 8.65
N THR A 760 19.01 21.85 7.63
CA THR A 760 19.70 21.35 6.44
C THR A 760 19.38 22.21 5.24
N SER A 761 20.43 22.60 4.48
CA SER A 761 20.32 23.26 3.18
C SER A 761 20.91 22.38 2.08
N ILE A 762 20.24 22.31 0.94
CA ILE A 762 20.66 21.67 -0.32
C ILE A 762 20.65 22.77 -1.39
N GLU A 763 21.82 23.13 -1.91
CA GLU A 763 22.02 24.24 -2.84
C GLU A 763 22.55 23.72 -4.18
N VAL A 764 21.97 24.16 -5.30
CA VAL A 764 22.49 23.93 -6.65
C VAL A 764 23.59 24.95 -6.91
N GLU A 765 24.87 24.58 -6.74
CA GLU A 765 25.99 25.45 -6.94
C GLU A 765 26.30 25.70 -8.43
N ASN A 766 26.10 24.68 -9.25
CA ASN A 766 26.38 24.74 -10.68
C ASN A 766 25.60 23.66 -11.44
N GLU A 767 25.34 23.94 -12.72
CA GLU A 767 24.76 23.02 -13.68
C GLU A 767 25.61 22.99 -14.93
N SER A 768 25.79 21.80 -15.54
CA SER A 768 26.51 21.72 -16.83
C SER A 768 25.76 22.43 -17.95
N ALA A 769 26.44 22.76 -19.04
CA ALA A 769 25.82 23.49 -20.15
C ALA A 769 24.66 22.79 -20.82
N ASN A 770 24.57 21.45 -20.71
CA ASN A 770 23.48 20.62 -21.19
C ASN A 770 22.53 20.20 -20.05
N TYR A 771 22.77 20.66 -18.82
CA TYR A 771 22.00 20.38 -17.59
C TYR A 771 21.98 18.91 -17.16
N LEU A 772 22.73 18.03 -17.78
CA LEU A 772 22.80 16.60 -17.40
C LEU A 772 23.67 16.34 -16.17
N GLU A 773 24.38 17.32 -15.68
CA GLU A 773 25.20 17.21 -14.48
C GLU A 773 24.92 18.40 -13.56
N THR A 774 24.80 18.11 -12.27
CA THR A 774 24.50 19.11 -11.24
C THR A 774 25.48 18.98 -10.08
N TRP A 775 26.08 20.12 -9.67
CA TRP A 775 26.89 20.22 -8.46
C TRP A 775 26.02 20.74 -7.33
N ILE A 776 26.02 20.01 -6.23
CA ILE A 776 25.14 20.21 -5.07
C ILE A 776 26.01 20.44 -3.85
N ARG A 777 25.70 21.47 -3.08
CA ARG A 777 26.28 21.70 -1.77
C ARG A 777 25.23 21.40 -0.70
N VAL A 778 25.58 20.53 0.24
CA VAL A 778 24.82 20.30 1.46
C VAL A 778 25.53 21.03 2.60
N ARG A 779 24.79 21.79 3.39
CA ARG A 779 25.38 22.51 4.53
C ARG A 779 24.39 22.68 5.68
N PRO A 780 24.89 22.81 6.94
CA PRO A 780 24.05 23.23 8.04
C PRO A 780 23.64 24.69 7.88
N VAL A 781 22.42 24.99 8.35
CA VAL A 781 21.91 26.36 8.46
C VAL A 781 21.43 26.60 9.88
N ASP A 782 21.74 27.78 10.41
CA ASP A 782 21.35 28.18 11.75
C ASP A 782 19.92 28.76 11.75
N ASN A 783 19.19 28.56 12.86
CA ASN A 783 17.87 29.14 13.11
C ASN A 783 17.94 30.66 13.26
#